data_10c8929b9f8659d4e964cd2d81bc3cfd
#
_entry.id   10c8929b9f8659d4e964cd2d81bc3cfd
#
_cell.length_a   1.000
_cell.length_b   1.000
_cell.length_c   1.000
_cell.angle_alpha   90.00
_cell.angle_beta   90.00
_cell.angle_gamma   90.00
#
_symmetry.space_group_name_H-M   'P 1'
#
loop_
_entity.id
_entity.type
_entity.pdbx_description
1 polymer ?
#
loop_
_entity_poly.entity_id
_entity_poly.type
_entity_poly.pdbx_seq_one_letter_code
_entity_poly.pdbx_strand_id
1 'polypeptide(L)'
;VTNPLTATHVGFFKRRRFLVALFTIGAAAAFPSAARPQTCAANVPHVTGEWVTLSYQMPINPISATLLHTGQVLIVAGSENDASNNSKGAESYRAAVWDPTGTTENGIAVQNLTYDIFCSGTAALPDGRPLVVGGTSDYSFTGENRASFFDPATGKFVQSQNMVDGRWYATATALGDGRVMTFSGIRLAGGTNNTVEIYDLQNAGAGWKSPTTAPFSPPLYPRMALLPNGTVFYTGQGSGGSNANSWIFSPATGTWAASVPTTGNRTYGSTVLLPLLPPSYAPRVMNFGGGGNPATASTEIIDLSAPSPSWTPGPSMSTGRIQMDAVILPDGTVVAMGGSVNNESPDGPGKTADLYHPGTGTGSFTSAGTASYSRLYHSTALLLPDARVMSIGSNPGSRGRYESAIEIYSPAYLFDGNDHPITTNRPSITAIGPASGVIGYNAPFSVSYTSASPISSAVLVRPGSVTHAFDMEQRLIGLCGPSPQPACTGSGTLNLTSPPNGNIAPPGYYMLFLLDNTGVPSKAQFIQLSSYGTGPPAGTIASPSSDVTISAGGSVAFGTGTSAAKYSWIFPGGSPATSAGQNPGNVVFSTPGTYVASLTVIDATGNSDPSPPTRTITVTPATADFSIVASPPAQVVSPGQSATFSVTVTPISGFTGTVSLSVGSESGFLSGVTSGGFSPASISGSGSSTLTMNTTTSTVPYALSLTITGTSGSVTHTASTTLLITLDSPASLTATPGSSQVSLSWPASIGATGYHVKRAAVDGGPYASVACPTATSYVDTGLTNNTKYYYVVSAAYTGGADAGGESADSSQASATPQPPPPPAPTGLTATPGNSQITLAWTASSGATSYKVKRASTSGGPYTTVGSPTSTSYLDTGLTNGTTYYYVVSAVNSGGESANSSEVNATPQSVAPAPPTALTAKATAPRKINLHWSQSPSPGVTQNGIYRRLSNGSYPATPTATISATTSYNDSGLSSHTTYCYAVTAINGGGESAKSSEACTTAK
;
A
#
# COMPACT_ATOMS: atom_id res chain seq x y z
N VAL A 1 29.26 35.47 -19.91
CA VAL A 1 27.95 35.80 -20.46
C VAL A 1 26.92 35.41 -19.42
N THR A 2 26.28 36.41 -18.97
CA THR A 2 25.27 36.50 -17.93
C THR A 2 24.21 35.45 -17.98
N ASN A 3 23.98 34.83 -16.84
CA ASN A 3 22.67 34.26 -16.60
C ASN A 3 22.18 34.61 -15.19
N PRO A 4 20.97 35.10 -15.05
CA PRO A 4 20.47 35.61 -13.80
C PRO A 4 19.72 34.53 -13.01
N LEU A 5 20.22 34.24 -11.85
CA LEU A 5 19.40 33.72 -10.75
C LEU A 5 18.86 34.93 -9.99
N THR A 6 17.85 35.60 -10.56
CA THR A 6 17.06 36.55 -9.83
C THR A 6 15.73 35.89 -9.41
N ALA A 7 15.69 35.39 -8.22
CA ALA A 7 14.43 35.17 -7.51
C ALA A 7 14.00 36.48 -6.88
N THR A 8 13.28 37.30 -7.63
CA THR A 8 12.53 38.44 -7.08
C THR A 8 11.09 38.02 -6.91
N HIS A 9 10.69 37.79 -5.69
CA HIS A 9 9.29 37.80 -5.28
C HIS A 9 9.12 38.90 -4.24
N VAL A 10 8.82 40.11 -4.74
CA VAL A 10 8.18 41.17 -3.95
C VAL A 10 6.80 41.36 -4.57
N GLY A 11 5.79 40.77 -3.93
CA GLY A 11 4.39 40.94 -4.30
C GLY A 11 3.75 42.09 -3.54
N PHE A 12 3.48 43.21 -4.21
CA PHE A 12 2.68 44.27 -3.68
C PHE A 12 1.19 43.95 -3.69
N PHE A 13 0.56 43.96 -2.53
CA PHE A 13 -0.90 43.99 -2.38
C PHE A 13 -1.44 45.35 -2.83
N LYS A 14 -2.29 45.37 -3.87
CA LYS A 14 -3.25 46.45 -4.13
C LYS A 14 -4.68 45.94 -3.97
N ARG A 15 -5.36 46.49 -2.97
CA ARG A 15 -6.81 46.34 -2.76
C ARG A 15 -7.55 46.90 -3.97
N ARG A 16 -8.46 46.17 -4.55
CA ARG A 16 -9.60 46.70 -5.32
C ARG A 16 -10.90 46.09 -4.84
N ARG A 17 -11.82 46.97 -4.48
CA ARG A 17 -13.22 46.71 -4.15
C ARG A 17 -13.91 46.16 -5.38
N PHE A 18 -14.78 45.16 -5.19
CA PHE A 18 -15.68 44.71 -6.24
C PHE A 18 -17.12 44.90 -5.87
N LEU A 19 -17.84 45.39 -6.87
CA LEU A 19 -19.25 45.68 -6.99
C LEU A 19 -20.05 44.35 -6.99
N VAL A 20 -21.17 44.35 -6.26
CA VAL A 20 -22.18 43.31 -6.29
C VAL A 20 -23.04 43.46 -7.53
N ALA A 21 -23.12 42.47 -8.37
CA ALA A 21 -24.15 42.32 -9.38
C ALA A 21 -25.01 41.09 -9.05
N LEU A 22 -26.26 41.37 -8.71
CA LEU A 22 -27.35 40.39 -8.61
C LEU A 22 -27.61 39.80 -10.01
N PHE A 23 -27.62 38.48 -10.11
CA PHE A 23 -28.29 37.77 -11.19
C PHE A 23 -29.22 36.68 -10.63
N THR A 24 -30.38 36.67 -11.22
CA THR A 24 -31.58 35.94 -10.85
C THR A 24 -31.45 34.41 -11.02
N ILE A 25 -32.13 33.74 -10.11
CA ILE A 25 -32.28 32.31 -9.94
C ILE A 25 -32.95 31.66 -11.16
N GLY A 26 -32.23 30.73 -11.78
CA GLY A 26 -32.82 29.65 -12.56
C GLY A 26 -32.69 28.36 -11.75
N ALA A 27 -33.85 27.78 -11.39
CA ALA A 27 -33.90 26.50 -10.67
C ALA A 27 -33.37 25.38 -11.58
N ALA A 28 -32.14 25.00 -11.39
CA ALA A 28 -31.61 23.71 -11.88
C ALA A 28 -31.87 22.68 -10.78
N ALA A 29 -32.63 21.66 -11.11
CA ALA A 29 -32.85 20.50 -10.27
C ALA A 29 -31.48 19.89 -9.92
N ALA A 30 -31.11 19.95 -8.64
CA ALA A 30 -29.95 19.27 -8.11
C ALA A 30 -30.22 17.76 -8.15
N PHE A 31 -29.60 17.06 -9.09
CA PHE A 31 -29.39 15.62 -8.95
C PHE A 31 -28.50 15.44 -7.72
N PRO A 32 -28.84 14.54 -6.79
CA PRO A 32 -27.94 14.20 -5.70
C PRO A 32 -26.68 13.64 -6.34
N SER A 33 -25.54 14.29 -6.09
CA SER A 33 -24.24 13.74 -6.43
C SER A 33 -24.15 12.36 -5.79
N ALA A 34 -24.02 11.32 -6.59
CA ALA A 34 -23.70 9.99 -6.10
C ALA A 34 -22.50 10.14 -5.14
N ALA A 35 -22.73 9.79 -3.87
CA ALA A 35 -21.63 9.71 -2.92
C ALA A 35 -20.58 8.79 -3.54
N ARG A 36 -19.39 9.34 -3.81
CA ARG A 36 -18.24 8.51 -4.18
C ARG A 36 -18.09 7.45 -3.09
N PRO A 37 -17.85 6.20 -3.44
CA PRO A 37 -17.57 5.19 -2.44
C PRO A 37 -16.42 5.74 -1.58
N GLN A 38 -16.65 5.78 -0.28
CA GLN A 38 -15.64 6.08 0.70
C GLN A 38 -14.70 4.88 0.65
N THR A 39 -13.69 4.98 -0.22
CA THR A 39 -12.54 4.07 -0.14
C THR A 39 -12.02 4.21 1.28
N CYS A 40 -11.68 3.12 1.92
CA CYS A 40 -10.86 3.16 3.13
C CYS A 40 -9.68 4.03 2.76
N ALA A 41 -9.75 5.32 3.15
CA ALA A 41 -8.66 6.21 2.92
C ALA A 41 -7.52 5.65 3.72
N ALA A 42 -6.65 4.97 3.02
CA ALA A 42 -5.28 4.63 3.36
C ALA A 42 -5.12 4.02 4.76
N ASN A 43 -4.71 2.89 4.83
CA ASN A 43 -3.98 2.07 5.77
C ASN A 43 -4.78 0.82 6.17
N VAL A 44 -4.71 -0.12 5.29
CA VAL A 44 -4.87 -1.54 5.62
C VAL A 44 -3.43 -2.00 5.88
N PRO A 45 -2.97 -2.10 7.14
CA PRO A 45 -1.56 -2.24 7.48
C PRO A 45 -0.84 -3.38 6.75
N HIS A 46 -1.48 -4.55 6.57
CA HIS A 46 -0.89 -5.66 5.82
C HIS A 46 -0.81 -5.43 4.29
N VAL A 47 -1.40 -4.33 3.78
CA VAL A 47 -1.37 -3.99 2.34
C VAL A 47 -0.56 -2.73 2.08
N THR A 48 -0.79 -1.68 2.87
CA THR A 48 -0.20 -0.35 2.66
C THR A 48 0.84 0.03 3.70
N GLY A 49 1.01 -0.77 4.76
CA GLY A 49 1.74 -0.38 5.96
C GLY A 49 0.94 0.61 6.83
N GLU A 50 1.53 1.03 7.93
CA GLU A 50 0.92 1.90 8.92
C GLU A 50 1.81 3.12 9.21
N TRP A 51 1.17 4.29 9.37
CA TRP A 51 1.82 5.53 9.76
C TRP A 51 1.43 5.90 11.19
N VAL A 52 2.43 6.09 12.05
CA VAL A 52 2.24 6.48 13.45
C VAL A 52 3.02 7.76 13.72
N THR A 53 2.33 8.78 14.27
CA THR A 53 2.96 9.99 14.77
C THR A 53 3.36 9.78 16.24
N LEU A 54 4.63 10.03 16.57
CA LEU A 54 5.11 9.94 17.94
C LEU A 54 4.49 11.05 18.81
N SER A 55 4.37 10.77 20.11
CA SER A 55 3.76 11.70 21.09
C SER A 55 4.66 12.89 21.45
N TYR A 56 5.91 12.90 21.00
CA TYR A 56 6.89 13.97 21.22
C TYR A 56 7.42 14.50 19.89
N GLN A 57 8.07 15.64 19.90
CA GLN A 57 8.45 16.40 18.72
C GLN A 57 9.97 16.54 18.60
N MET A 58 10.44 16.77 17.38
CA MET A 58 11.83 17.12 17.12
C MET A 58 12.10 18.57 17.54
N PRO A 59 13.04 18.81 18.48
CA PRO A 59 13.26 20.15 19.04
C PRO A 59 14.09 21.06 18.14
N ILE A 60 14.62 20.57 17.03
CA ILE A 60 15.41 21.31 16.02
C ILE A 60 14.92 20.97 14.62
N ASN A 61 15.15 21.85 13.65
CA ASN A 61 14.77 21.59 12.26
C ASN A 61 15.68 20.52 11.63
N PRO A 62 15.19 19.31 11.28
CA PRO A 62 16.02 18.22 10.78
C PRO A 62 16.35 18.39 9.29
N ILE A 63 17.35 19.20 8.99
CA ILE A 63 17.79 19.49 7.61
C ILE A 63 18.43 18.27 6.95
N SER A 64 19.19 17.49 7.72
CA SER A 64 19.69 16.19 7.30
C SER A 64 19.70 15.19 8.46
N ALA A 65 19.65 13.91 8.12
CA ALA A 65 19.64 12.83 9.09
C ALA A 65 20.56 11.70 8.63
N THR A 66 21.32 11.09 9.57
CA THR A 66 22.22 9.96 9.33
C THR A 66 21.99 8.89 10.37
N LEU A 67 21.70 7.65 9.94
CA LEU A 67 21.63 6.52 10.85
C LEU A 67 23.05 6.08 11.27
N LEU A 68 23.28 6.06 12.57
CA LEU A 68 24.53 5.62 13.18
C LEU A 68 24.55 4.09 13.35
N HIS A 69 25.75 3.51 13.40
CA HIS A 69 25.92 2.08 13.69
C HIS A 69 25.51 1.67 15.12
N THR A 70 25.23 2.64 15.98
CA THR A 70 24.65 2.45 17.32
C THR A 70 23.15 2.26 17.29
N GLY A 71 22.50 2.44 16.13
CA GLY A 71 21.04 2.48 15.97
C GLY A 71 20.41 3.84 16.22
N GLN A 72 21.17 4.81 16.71
CA GLN A 72 20.73 6.19 16.90
C GLN A 72 20.78 6.97 15.58
N VAL A 73 20.08 8.09 15.53
CA VAL A 73 20.04 8.99 14.38
C VAL A 73 20.69 10.31 14.70
N LEU A 74 21.73 10.66 13.96
CA LEU A 74 22.31 11.99 13.99
C LEU A 74 21.45 12.93 13.13
N ILE A 75 20.95 13.99 13.74
CA ILE A 75 20.20 15.07 13.11
C ILE A 75 21.11 16.29 12.99
N VAL A 76 21.26 16.82 11.77
CA VAL A 76 22.05 18.02 11.52
C VAL A 76 21.12 19.14 11.07
N ALA A 77 21.09 20.23 11.82
CA ALA A 77 20.23 21.37 11.60
C ALA A 77 21.02 22.63 11.19
N GLY A 78 22.24 22.81 11.67
CA GLY A 78 23.01 24.05 11.51
C GLY A 78 22.21 25.24 12.04
N SER A 79 22.05 26.28 11.24
CA SER A 79 21.22 27.45 11.56
C SER A 79 19.71 27.24 11.33
N GLU A 80 19.25 26.01 11.13
CA GLU A 80 17.81 25.64 11.08
C GLU A 80 16.99 26.31 9.94
N ASN A 81 17.62 26.63 8.81
CA ASN A 81 16.99 27.40 7.72
C ASN A 81 16.55 28.81 8.14
N ASP A 82 17.16 29.40 9.13
CA ASP A 82 16.88 30.73 9.65
C ASP A 82 18.12 31.64 9.57
N ALA A 83 18.08 32.64 8.68
CA ALA A 83 19.18 33.61 8.53
C ALA A 83 19.48 34.39 9.82
N SER A 84 18.49 34.58 10.69
CA SER A 84 18.72 35.23 11.99
C SER A 84 19.54 34.38 12.92
N ASN A 85 19.44 33.04 12.87
CA ASN A 85 20.28 32.14 13.61
C ASN A 85 21.72 32.14 13.08
N ASN A 86 21.92 32.21 11.76
CA ASN A 86 23.25 32.31 11.19
C ASN A 86 23.97 33.58 11.69
N SER A 87 23.26 34.71 11.78
CA SER A 87 23.81 35.96 12.28
C SER A 87 24.14 35.97 13.78
N LYS A 88 23.52 35.09 14.59
CA LYS A 88 23.84 34.89 16.01
C LYS A 88 25.12 34.06 16.23
N GLY A 89 25.59 33.35 15.23
CA GLY A 89 26.78 32.51 15.28
C GLY A 89 26.60 31.20 16.04
N ALA A 90 27.72 30.67 16.56
CA ALA A 90 27.82 29.30 17.11
C ALA A 90 26.81 28.97 18.23
N GLU A 91 26.28 29.96 18.92
CA GLU A 91 25.27 29.73 19.98
C GLU A 91 23.92 29.22 19.43
N SER A 92 23.69 29.39 18.12
CA SER A 92 22.43 29.05 17.46
C SER A 92 22.55 27.91 16.42
N TYR A 93 23.75 27.40 16.19
CA TYR A 93 23.96 26.26 15.28
C TYR A 93 23.74 24.96 16.03
N ARG A 94 22.85 24.08 15.53
CA ARG A 94 22.40 22.91 16.27
C ARG A 94 22.57 21.60 15.53
N ALA A 95 22.79 20.58 16.30
CA ALA A 95 22.62 19.18 15.91
C ALA A 95 21.98 18.41 17.09
N ALA A 96 21.44 17.24 16.80
CA ALA A 96 20.91 16.35 17.83
C ALA A 96 21.26 14.90 17.54
N VAL A 97 21.30 14.08 18.58
CA VAL A 97 21.29 12.62 18.48
C VAL A 97 19.98 12.14 19.03
N TRP A 98 19.24 11.40 18.23
CA TRP A 98 17.95 10.83 18.59
C TRP A 98 18.04 9.31 18.71
N ASP A 99 17.53 8.77 19.80
CA ASP A 99 17.33 7.34 19.98
C ASP A 99 15.88 6.99 19.58
N PRO A 100 15.65 6.32 18.43
CA PRO A 100 14.32 5.98 17.96
C PRO A 100 13.63 4.88 18.80
N THR A 101 14.32 4.27 19.77
CA THR A 101 13.72 3.33 20.72
C THR A 101 13.14 4.03 21.94
N GLY A 102 13.47 5.32 22.12
CA GLY A 102 12.96 6.15 23.22
C GLY A 102 11.48 6.49 23.02
N THR A 103 10.74 6.56 24.12
CA THR A 103 9.30 6.85 24.12
C THR A 103 8.98 8.31 24.45
N THR A 104 10.00 9.11 24.73
CA THR A 104 9.86 10.52 25.15
C THR A 104 10.92 11.39 24.49
N GLU A 105 10.74 12.71 24.54
CA GLU A 105 11.72 13.69 24.05
C GLU A 105 13.09 13.60 24.74
N ASN A 106 13.21 12.97 25.91
CA ASN A 106 14.49 12.72 26.59
C ASN A 106 15.44 11.84 25.79
N GLY A 107 14.91 11.09 24.77
CA GLY A 107 15.74 10.37 23.79
C GLY A 107 16.42 11.26 22.74
N ILE A 108 16.24 12.60 22.79
CA ILE A 108 16.84 13.54 21.84
C ILE A 108 17.84 14.43 22.56
N ALA A 109 19.13 14.20 22.33
CA ALA A 109 20.22 15.00 22.90
C ALA A 109 20.64 16.10 21.92
N VAL A 110 20.25 17.34 22.18
CA VAL A 110 20.62 18.52 21.37
C VAL A 110 21.98 19.05 21.80
N GLN A 111 22.80 19.48 20.83
CA GLN A 111 24.09 20.13 21.05
C GLN A 111 24.31 21.32 20.13
N ASN A 112 25.13 22.29 20.58
CA ASN A 112 25.58 23.41 19.77
C ASN A 112 26.81 23.04 18.96
N LEU A 113 26.94 23.68 17.80
CA LEU A 113 28.03 23.47 16.85
C LEU A 113 28.96 24.69 16.81
N THR A 114 30.22 24.50 16.42
CA THR A 114 31.23 25.57 16.34
C THR A 114 31.15 26.39 15.05
N TYR A 115 30.48 25.86 14.02
CA TYR A 115 30.23 26.52 12.74
C TYR A 115 28.94 26.00 12.11
N ASP A 116 28.46 26.70 11.09
CA ASP A 116 27.17 26.37 10.47
C ASP A 116 27.31 25.30 9.41
N ILE A 117 26.92 24.09 9.76
CA ILE A 117 26.85 22.92 8.86
C ILE A 117 25.48 22.79 8.16
N PHE A 118 24.74 23.88 8.06
CA PHE A 118 23.46 23.93 7.37
C PHE A 118 23.60 23.52 5.89
N CYS A 119 22.79 22.54 5.45
CA CYS A 119 22.82 21.99 4.10
C CYS A 119 24.20 21.45 3.69
N SER A 120 24.88 20.76 4.59
CA SER A 120 26.12 20.01 4.33
C SER A 120 25.88 18.70 3.59
N GLY A 121 26.94 18.11 3.03
CA GLY A 121 26.96 16.71 2.58
C GLY A 121 27.43 15.80 3.70
N THR A 122 26.96 14.57 3.76
CA THR A 122 27.38 13.61 4.79
C THR A 122 27.59 12.21 4.20
N ALA A 123 28.68 11.56 4.59
CA ALA A 123 28.95 10.16 4.26
C ALA A 123 29.64 9.45 5.43
N ALA A 124 29.34 8.15 5.59
CA ALA A 124 29.93 7.34 6.65
C ALA A 124 31.36 6.89 6.30
N LEU A 125 32.30 7.11 7.23
CA LEU A 125 33.64 6.59 7.18
C LEU A 125 33.67 5.07 7.50
N PRO A 126 34.72 4.33 7.12
CA PRO A 126 34.85 2.91 7.42
C PRO A 126 34.75 2.56 8.91
N ASP A 127 35.16 3.47 9.79
CA ASP A 127 35.09 3.31 11.26
C ASP A 127 33.72 3.66 11.85
N GLY A 128 32.72 3.99 11.01
CA GLY A 128 31.34 4.27 11.41
C GLY A 128 31.08 5.71 11.84
N ARG A 129 32.08 6.60 11.76
CA ARG A 129 31.87 8.03 12.01
C ARG A 129 31.31 8.71 10.75
N PRO A 130 30.19 9.44 10.81
CA PRO A 130 29.78 10.31 9.73
C PRO A 130 30.77 11.45 9.50
N LEU A 131 31.25 11.64 8.27
CA LEU A 131 32.00 12.82 7.82
C LEU A 131 30.99 13.82 7.24
N VAL A 132 30.89 14.99 7.86
CA VAL A 132 30.05 16.12 7.44
C VAL A 132 30.95 17.12 6.74
N VAL A 133 30.60 17.45 5.49
CA VAL A 133 31.41 18.30 4.62
C VAL A 133 30.69 19.59 4.25
N GLY A 134 31.35 20.73 4.48
CA GLY A 134 30.80 22.03 4.12
C GLY A 134 29.71 22.54 5.06
N GLY A 135 28.81 23.32 4.49
CA GLY A 135 27.78 24.08 5.16
C GLY A 135 27.76 25.51 4.62
N THR A 136 27.14 26.44 5.31
CA THR A 136 27.14 27.86 4.92
C THR A 136 27.94 28.72 5.87
N SER A 137 28.75 29.64 5.36
CA SER A 137 29.40 30.68 6.17
C SER A 137 28.50 31.89 6.39
N ASP A 138 27.56 32.09 5.48
CA ASP A 138 26.52 33.12 5.53
C ASP A 138 25.34 32.76 4.60
N TYR A 139 24.19 33.42 4.77
CA TYR A 139 23.05 33.27 3.88
C TYR A 139 23.14 34.06 2.56
N SER A 140 24.32 34.60 2.23
CA SER A 140 24.60 35.28 0.97
C SER A 140 25.17 34.38 -0.12
N PHE A 141 24.87 33.06 -0.04
CA PHE A 141 25.34 32.03 -0.97
C PHE A 141 26.85 31.80 -0.94
N THR A 142 27.44 31.79 0.27
CA THR A 142 28.86 31.50 0.52
C THR A 142 29.00 30.15 1.21
N GLY A 143 29.72 29.22 0.59
CA GLY A 143 29.92 27.86 1.11
C GLY A 143 31.06 27.80 2.13
N GLU A 144 30.92 26.91 3.14
CA GLU A 144 31.92 26.62 4.15
C GLU A 144 32.91 25.56 3.64
N ASN A 145 34.22 25.74 3.92
CA ASN A 145 35.24 24.77 3.54
C ASN A 145 35.65 23.83 4.69
N ARG A 146 35.11 23.98 5.88
CA ARG A 146 35.35 23.10 7.00
C ARG A 146 34.69 21.74 6.80
N ALA A 147 35.27 20.72 7.36
CA ALA A 147 34.69 19.40 7.50
C ALA A 147 34.84 18.90 8.93
N SER A 148 33.90 18.13 9.40
CA SER A 148 33.93 17.52 10.73
C SER A 148 33.41 16.09 10.65
N PHE A 149 33.91 15.22 11.51
CA PHE A 149 33.24 13.94 11.75
C PHE A 149 32.57 13.94 13.10
N PHE A 150 31.43 13.26 13.14
CA PHE A 150 30.72 13.01 14.37
C PHE A 150 31.23 11.69 14.96
N ASP A 151 31.61 11.71 16.24
CA ASP A 151 32.05 10.51 16.95
C ASP A 151 30.87 9.95 17.77
N PRO A 152 30.28 8.80 17.40
CA PRO A 152 29.16 8.22 18.12
C PRO A 152 29.50 7.77 19.55
N ALA A 153 30.78 7.47 19.82
CA ALA A 153 31.21 7.03 21.16
C ALA A 153 31.24 8.18 22.17
N THR A 154 31.55 9.40 21.72
CA THR A 154 31.60 10.59 22.57
C THR A 154 30.38 11.48 22.41
N GLY A 155 29.58 11.26 21.35
CA GLY A 155 28.43 12.08 20.98
C GLY A 155 28.80 13.49 20.51
N LYS A 156 30.05 13.70 20.00
CA LYS A 156 30.55 15.05 19.67
C LYS A 156 31.09 15.14 18.25
N PHE A 157 31.02 16.36 17.70
CA PHE A 157 31.71 16.71 16.48
C PHE A 157 33.20 17.02 16.74
N VAL A 158 34.04 16.48 15.86
CA VAL A 158 35.48 16.73 15.84
C VAL A 158 35.84 17.30 14.47
N GLN A 159 36.43 18.50 14.46
CA GLN A 159 36.84 19.12 13.21
C GLN A 159 37.93 18.30 12.52
N SER A 160 37.76 18.07 11.21
CA SER A 160 38.74 17.46 10.31
C SER A 160 39.56 18.53 9.64
N GLN A 161 40.40 18.14 8.69
CA GLN A 161 41.10 19.09 7.82
C GLN A 161 40.12 19.77 6.89
N ASN A 162 40.35 21.06 6.58
CA ASN A 162 39.52 21.81 5.66
C ASN A 162 39.68 21.35 4.22
N MET A 163 38.61 21.37 3.45
CA MET A 163 38.60 21.26 2.01
C MET A 163 39.34 22.43 1.37
N VAL A 164 39.75 22.29 0.13
CA VAL A 164 40.42 23.37 -0.64
C VAL A 164 39.46 24.56 -0.87
N ASP A 165 38.19 24.27 -1.13
CA ASP A 165 37.18 25.29 -1.40
C ASP A 165 35.87 25.04 -0.64
N GLY A 166 35.04 26.06 -0.51
CA GLY A 166 33.74 25.99 0.15
C GLY A 166 32.74 25.13 -0.60
N ARG A 167 31.83 24.52 0.17
CA ARG A 167 30.77 23.67 -0.36
C ARG A 167 29.50 23.78 0.49
N TRP A 168 28.56 24.57 -0.02
CA TRP A 168 27.19 24.58 0.49
C TRP A 168 26.30 23.81 -0.49
N TYR A 169 25.52 22.83 -0.07
CA TYR A 169 24.76 21.90 -0.91
C TYR A 169 25.65 20.89 -1.69
N ALA A 170 26.68 20.34 -1.07
CA ALA A 170 27.53 19.31 -1.67
C ALA A 170 26.95 17.93 -1.51
N THR A 171 27.26 17.03 -2.44
CA THR A 171 27.07 15.59 -2.28
C THR A 171 28.36 14.96 -1.78
N ALA A 172 28.27 14.12 -0.73
CA ALA A 172 29.31 13.23 -0.28
C ALA A 172 29.01 11.79 -0.73
N THR A 173 30.04 11.02 -1.09
CA THR A 173 29.91 9.64 -1.58
C THR A 173 31.04 8.78 -1.06
N ALA A 174 30.72 7.70 -0.32
CA ALA A 174 31.70 6.72 0.10
C ALA A 174 32.19 5.90 -1.10
N LEU A 175 33.51 5.73 -1.21
CA LEU A 175 34.19 4.97 -2.25
C LEU A 175 34.51 3.54 -1.79
N GLY A 176 34.75 2.65 -2.76
CA GLY A 176 35.01 1.23 -2.51
C GLY A 176 36.32 0.92 -1.75
N ASP A 177 37.23 1.87 -1.67
CA ASP A 177 38.49 1.80 -0.92
C ASP A 177 38.43 2.50 0.45
N GLY A 178 37.25 2.96 0.87
CA GLY A 178 37.02 3.60 2.16
C GLY A 178 37.25 5.11 2.19
N ARG A 179 37.69 5.69 1.09
CA ARG A 179 37.78 7.15 0.94
C ARG A 179 36.39 7.75 0.75
N VAL A 180 36.24 9.04 1.01
CA VAL A 180 35.01 9.80 0.76
C VAL A 180 35.24 10.88 -0.28
N MET A 181 34.47 10.86 -1.35
CA MET A 181 34.44 11.87 -2.38
C MET A 181 33.39 12.94 -2.06
N THR A 182 33.71 14.22 -2.26
CA THR A 182 32.72 15.30 -2.27
C THR A 182 32.70 16.01 -3.61
N PHE A 183 31.51 16.39 -4.06
CA PHE A 183 31.30 17.03 -5.36
C PHE A 183 30.22 18.09 -5.31
N SER A 184 30.40 19.17 -6.09
CA SER A 184 29.49 20.30 -6.20
C SER A 184 29.39 21.16 -4.92
N GLY A 185 28.31 21.90 -4.79
CA GLY A 185 28.03 22.88 -3.75
C GLY A 185 28.39 24.31 -4.18
N ILE A 186 28.06 25.28 -3.34
CA ILE A 186 28.43 26.68 -3.55
C ILE A 186 29.80 26.92 -2.93
N ARG A 187 30.65 27.62 -3.65
CA ARG A 187 32.04 27.94 -3.27
C ARG A 187 32.14 28.98 -2.17
N LEU A 188 33.28 29.04 -1.52
CA LEU A 188 33.61 30.12 -0.58
C LEU A 188 33.54 31.52 -1.22
N ALA A 189 33.91 31.64 -2.49
CA ALA A 189 33.83 32.88 -3.27
C ALA A 189 32.49 33.08 -4.01
N GLY A 190 31.50 32.23 -3.72
CA GLY A 190 30.22 32.17 -4.45
C GLY A 190 30.33 31.39 -5.77
N GLY A 191 29.17 31.10 -6.37
CA GLY A 191 29.05 30.27 -7.56
C GLY A 191 29.20 28.78 -7.30
N THR A 192 28.82 27.95 -8.28
CA THR A 192 28.85 26.50 -8.14
C THR A 192 30.25 25.93 -8.22
N ASN A 193 30.61 25.08 -7.27
CA ASN A 193 31.87 24.36 -7.26
C ASN A 193 31.79 23.15 -8.20
N ASN A 194 32.61 23.14 -9.24
CA ASN A 194 32.66 22.04 -10.21
C ASN A 194 33.86 21.09 -9.98
N THR A 195 34.48 21.12 -8.78
CA THR A 195 35.60 20.25 -8.44
C THR A 195 35.17 19.08 -7.58
N VAL A 196 35.86 17.94 -7.75
CA VAL A 196 35.83 16.78 -6.87
C VAL A 196 37.00 16.86 -5.93
N GLU A 197 36.78 16.70 -4.63
CA GLU A 197 37.81 16.47 -3.62
C GLU A 197 37.58 15.11 -2.95
N ILE A 198 38.66 14.43 -2.58
CA ILE A 198 38.60 13.10 -1.97
C ILE A 198 39.33 13.12 -0.63
N TYR A 199 38.63 12.75 0.43
CA TYR A 199 39.15 12.60 1.79
C TYR A 199 39.66 11.17 2.00
N ASP A 200 40.90 11.04 2.54
CA ASP A 200 41.54 9.78 2.83
C ASP A 200 41.80 9.64 4.33
N LEU A 201 40.98 8.86 5.03
CA LEU A 201 41.10 8.64 6.48
C LEU A 201 42.42 7.94 6.85
N GLN A 202 42.95 7.05 5.99
CA GLN A 202 44.18 6.29 6.25
C GLN A 202 45.41 7.17 6.18
N ASN A 203 45.34 8.21 5.38
CA ASN A 203 46.38 9.19 5.24
C ASN A 203 45.93 10.55 5.80
N ALA A 204 45.41 10.51 7.03
CA ALA A 204 44.82 11.67 7.70
C ALA A 204 45.78 12.88 7.79
N GLY A 205 47.08 12.64 7.71
CA GLY A 205 48.07 13.70 7.58
C GLY A 205 48.08 14.42 6.23
N ALA A 206 47.62 13.76 5.14
CA ALA A 206 47.50 14.34 3.82
C ALA A 206 46.15 15.02 3.54
N GLY A 207 45.10 14.73 4.34
CA GLY A 207 43.82 15.37 4.27
C GLY A 207 43.08 15.18 2.93
N TRP A 208 42.53 16.28 2.44
CA TRP A 208 41.86 16.31 1.16
C TRP A 208 42.86 16.30 0.01
N LYS A 209 42.67 15.42 -0.97
CA LYS A 209 43.48 15.40 -2.21
C LYS A 209 43.14 16.59 -3.09
N SER A 210 44.10 17.03 -3.91
CA SER A 210 43.97 18.11 -4.89
C SER A 210 42.70 17.94 -5.73
N PRO A 211 41.94 19.01 -5.91
CA PRO A 211 40.65 18.93 -6.59
C PRO A 211 40.80 18.58 -8.08
N THR A 212 39.87 17.76 -8.58
CA THR A 212 39.69 17.44 -10.00
C THR A 212 38.48 18.16 -10.55
N THR A 213 38.66 18.90 -11.66
CA THR A 213 37.57 19.71 -12.24
C THR A 213 36.68 18.87 -13.16
N ALA A 214 35.37 18.96 -12.98
CA ALA A 214 34.36 18.41 -13.91
C ALA A 214 34.28 19.29 -15.18
N PRO A 215 34.12 18.70 -16.38
CA PRO A 215 33.96 19.44 -17.63
C PRO A 215 32.58 20.09 -17.82
N PHE A 216 31.78 20.12 -16.80
CA PHE A 216 30.42 20.68 -16.80
C PHE A 216 30.16 21.40 -15.47
N SER A 217 29.11 22.24 -15.45
CA SER A 217 28.63 22.87 -14.21
C SER A 217 27.62 21.92 -13.55
N PRO A 218 27.92 21.35 -12.36
CA PRO A 218 26.98 20.48 -11.68
C PRO A 218 25.84 21.28 -11.05
N PRO A 219 24.64 20.68 -10.84
CA PRO A 219 23.64 21.24 -9.95
C PRO A 219 24.08 21.10 -8.49
N LEU A 220 23.33 21.71 -7.58
CA LEU A 220 23.47 21.48 -6.16
C LEU A 220 22.98 20.06 -5.81
N TYR A 221 23.59 19.42 -4.83
CA TYR A 221 23.33 18.01 -4.45
C TYR A 221 23.17 17.10 -5.69
N PRO A 222 24.20 16.96 -6.55
CA PRO A 222 24.12 16.04 -7.68
C PRO A 222 23.84 14.61 -7.20
N ARG A 223 22.97 13.91 -7.90
CA ARG A 223 22.58 12.53 -7.54
C ARG A 223 23.67 11.58 -8.01
N MET A 224 24.42 11.02 -7.06
CA MET A 224 25.62 10.20 -7.29
C MET A 224 25.42 8.77 -6.81
N ALA A 225 26.00 7.79 -7.51
CA ALA A 225 25.98 6.39 -7.10
C ALA A 225 27.34 5.73 -7.40
N LEU A 226 28.00 5.11 -6.40
CA LEU A 226 29.16 4.26 -6.62
C LEU A 226 28.73 2.95 -7.30
N LEU A 227 29.38 2.59 -8.39
CA LEU A 227 29.10 1.39 -9.18
C LEU A 227 30.03 0.22 -8.77
N PRO A 228 29.64 -1.05 -9.02
CA PRO A 228 30.45 -2.23 -8.73
C PRO A 228 31.83 -2.27 -9.38
N ASN A 229 32.03 -1.51 -10.45
CA ASN A 229 33.35 -1.37 -11.13
C ASN A 229 34.26 -0.28 -10.52
N GLY A 230 33.81 0.40 -9.43
CA GLY A 230 34.56 1.44 -8.74
C GLY A 230 34.46 2.83 -9.33
N THR A 231 33.70 3.02 -10.39
CA THR A 231 33.36 4.38 -10.89
C THR A 231 32.14 4.95 -10.17
N VAL A 232 31.99 6.26 -10.22
CA VAL A 232 30.84 6.98 -9.63
C VAL A 232 29.98 7.54 -10.75
N PHE A 233 28.72 7.12 -10.78
CA PHE A 233 27.74 7.56 -11.76
C PHE A 233 27.00 8.80 -11.25
N TYR A 234 27.01 9.86 -12.03
CA TYR A 234 26.18 11.04 -11.84
C TYR A 234 24.98 10.95 -12.80
N THR A 235 23.75 10.99 -12.27
CA THR A 235 22.52 10.78 -13.04
C THR A 235 22.13 11.93 -13.95
N GLY A 236 22.82 13.06 -13.89
CA GLY A 236 22.42 14.29 -14.57
C GLY A 236 21.48 15.18 -13.75
N GLN A 237 21.04 14.74 -12.59
CA GLN A 237 20.02 15.39 -11.77
C GLN A 237 20.59 15.92 -10.44
N GLY A 238 19.86 16.86 -9.82
CA GLY A 238 20.20 17.42 -8.51
C GLY A 238 19.14 18.38 -8.01
N SER A 239 19.45 19.08 -6.94
CA SER A 239 18.62 20.16 -6.42
C SER A 239 19.00 21.48 -7.12
N GLY A 240 18.01 22.22 -7.62
CA GLY A 240 18.25 23.50 -8.28
C GLY A 240 18.83 23.45 -9.68
N GLY A 241 18.78 22.30 -10.37
CA GLY A 241 19.26 22.20 -11.76
C GLY A 241 19.41 20.75 -12.23
N SER A 242 19.70 20.60 -13.51
CA SER A 242 20.01 19.32 -14.16
C SER A 242 20.96 19.54 -15.34
N ASN A 243 21.65 18.46 -15.75
CA ASN A 243 22.48 18.44 -16.94
C ASN A 243 21.79 17.64 -18.05
N ALA A 244 22.16 17.93 -19.31
CA ALA A 244 21.64 17.20 -20.47
C ALA A 244 22.15 15.75 -20.56
N ASN A 245 23.26 15.45 -19.85
CA ASN A 245 23.87 14.11 -19.84
C ASN A 245 24.09 13.63 -18.41
N SER A 246 24.01 12.32 -18.24
CA SER A 246 24.63 11.62 -17.12
C SER A 246 26.14 11.53 -17.34
N TRP A 247 26.92 11.38 -16.28
CA TRP A 247 28.38 11.33 -16.34
C TRP A 247 28.92 10.21 -15.45
N ILE A 248 30.08 9.71 -15.82
CA ILE A 248 30.84 8.73 -15.01
C ILE A 248 32.15 9.38 -14.59
N PHE A 249 32.40 9.36 -13.27
CA PHE A 249 33.69 9.75 -12.69
C PHE A 249 34.52 8.52 -12.31
N SER A 250 35.79 8.53 -12.66
CA SER A 250 36.76 7.51 -12.21
C SER A 250 37.60 8.06 -11.06
N PRO A 251 37.38 7.62 -9.81
CA PRO A 251 38.21 8.04 -8.67
C PRO A 251 39.68 7.60 -8.79
N ALA A 252 39.95 6.55 -9.57
CA ALA A 252 41.29 6.03 -9.79
C ALA A 252 42.14 6.94 -10.70
N THR A 253 41.52 7.54 -11.71
CA THR A 253 42.24 8.38 -12.71
C THR A 253 41.91 9.88 -12.53
N GLY A 254 40.88 10.23 -11.78
CA GLY A 254 40.41 11.60 -11.64
C GLY A 254 39.71 12.13 -12.90
N THR A 255 39.19 11.28 -13.77
CA THR A 255 38.65 11.68 -15.07
C THR A 255 37.12 11.52 -15.13
N TRP A 256 36.49 12.38 -15.92
CA TRP A 256 35.06 12.36 -16.23
C TRP A 256 34.82 11.88 -17.67
N ALA A 257 33.86 11.03 -17.86
CA ALA A 257 33.34 10.62 -19.16
C ALA A 257 31.84 10.89 -19.25
N ALA A 258 31.36 11.47 -20.35
CA ALA A 258 29.92 11.57 -20.62
C ALA A 258 29.35 10.15 -20.82
N SER A 259 28.21 9.86 -20.20
CA SER A 259 27.58 8.55 -20.30
C SER A 259 26.42 8.60 -21.29
N VAL A 260 25.21 8.84 -20.83
CA VAL A 260 24.01 8.82 -21.67
C VAL A 260 23.20 10.12 -21.49
N PRO A 261 22.49 10.58 -22.54
CA PRO A 261 21.58 11.70 -22.43
C PRO A 261 20.47 11.39 -21.41
N THR A 262 20.11 12.41 -20.62
CA THR A 262 18.95 12.32 -19.72
C THR A 262 17.65 12.45 -20.52
N THR A 263 16.55 11.86 -20.04
CA THR A 263 15.25 11.90 -20.73
C THR A 263 14.47 13.20 -20.48
N GLY A 264 14.96 14.06 -19.58
CA GLY A 264 14.31 15.34 -19.25
C GLY A 264 14.76 15.95 -17.95
N ASN A 265 14.16 17.08 -17.60
CA ASN A 265 14.43 17.75 -16.34
C ASN A 265 13.75 17.00 -15.19
N ARG A 266 14.54 16.56 -14.21
CA ARG A 266 14.10 15.94 -12.96
C ARG A 266 14.66 16.65 -11.74
N THR A 267 14.84 17.95 -11.83
CA THR A 267 15.26 18.82 -10.72
C THR A 267 14.41 18.57 -9.49
N TYR A 268 15.04 18.43 -8.33
CA TYR A 268 14.41 18.09 -7.05
C TYR A 268 13.75 16.70 -6.99
N GLY A 269 14.01 15.82 -7.96
CA GLY A 269 13.64 14.39 -7.87
C GLY A 269 14.55 13.64 -6.93
N SER A 270 14.15 12.41 -6.57
CA SER A 270 15.00 11.46 -5.83
C SER A 270 15.66 10.46 -6.78
N THR A 271 16.73 9.84 -6.30
CA THR A 271 17.46 8.79 -7.04
C THR A 271 17.83 7.65 -6.10
N VAL A 272 17.71 6.42 -6.57
CA VAL A 272 18.06 5.21 -5.82
C VAL A 272 18.89 4.27 -6.71
N LEU A 273 20.01 3.78 -6.16
CA LEU A 273 20.68 2.60 -6.69
C LEU A 273 19.88 1.37 -6.24
N LEU A 274 19.20 0.71 -7.18
CA LEU A 274 18.36 -0.47 -6.89
C LEU A 274 19.22 -1.62 -6.32
N PRO A 275 18.60 -2.61 -5.64
CA PRO A 275 19.32 -3.67 -4.96
C PRO A 275 20.39 -4.36 -5.81
N LEU A 276 21.60 -4.48 -5.28
CA LEU A 276 22.71 -5.20 -5.88
C LEU A 276 22.65 -6.68 -5.45
N LEU A 277 22.20 -7.54 -6.33
CA LEU A 277 21.95 -8.94 -6.03
C LEU A 277 23.00 -9.85 -6.68
N PRO A 278 23.56 -10.85 -5.92
CA PRO A 278 24.47 -11.83 -6.50
C PRO A 278 23.77 -12.73 -7.55
N PRO A 279 24.50 -13.35 -8.47
CA PRO A 279 25.97 -13.29 -8.61
C PRO A 279 26.46 -12.08 -9.41
N SER A 280 25.60 -11.39 -10.17
CA SER A 280 25.98 -10.34 -11.11
C SER A 280 26.21 -8.97 -10.47
N TYR A 281 25.51 -8.66 -9.39
CA TYR A 281 25.47 -7.32 -8.77
C TYR A 281 25.21 -6.21 -9.80
N ALA A 282 24.33 -6.47 -10.78
CA ALA A 282 24.05 -5.58 -11.89
C ALA A 282 23.53 -4.22 -11.40
N PRO A 283 24.21 -3.10 -11.68
CA PRO A 283 23.82 -1.79 -11.19
C PRO A 283 22.68 -1.22 -12.03
N ARG A 284 21.53 -1.06 -11.43
CA ARG A 284 20.40 -0.30 -11.99
C ARG A 284 20.14 0.92 -11.12
N VAL A 285 19.99 2.07 -11.76
CA VAL A 285 19.69 3.33 -11.07
C VAL A 285 18.32 3.82 -11.51
N MET A 286 17.51 4.25 -10.55
CA MET A 286 16.16 4.74 -10.81
C MET A 286 16.02 6.18 -10.32
N ASN A 287 15.47 7.04 -11.17
CA ASN A 287 15.05 8.39 -10.85
C ASN A 287 13.55 8.44 -10.61
N PHE A 288 13.14 9.13 -9.56
CA PHE A 288 11.74 9.33 -9.16
C PHE A 288 11.33 10.79 -9.26
N GLY A 289 10.23 11.07 -9.93
CA GLY A 289 9.61 12.38 -9.94
C GLY A 289 10.50 13.50 -10.43
N GLY A 290 10.46 14.65 -9.75
CA GLY A 290 11.21 15.85 -10.11
C GLY A 290 10.53 16.68 -11.20
N GLY A 291 11.28 17.58 -11.82
CA GLY A 291 10.82 18.41 -12.91
C GLY A 291 10.44 19.83 -12.48
N GLY A 292 9.50 20.42 -13.19
CA GLY A 292 9.06 21.79 -12.96
C GLY A 292 7.86 21.89 -12.02
N ASN A 293 7.06 22.90 -12.27
CA ASN A 293 5.78 23.16 -11.62
C ASN A 293 4.68 23.09 -12.70
N PRO A 294 3.84 22.04 -12.78
CA PRO A 294 3.73 20.92 -11.83
C PRO A 294 4.86 19.88 -11.96
N ALA A 295 5.10 19.15 -10.86
CA ALA A 295 6.05 18.05 -10.80
C ALA A 295 5.54 16.81 -11.58
N THR A 296 6.46 15.98 -12.07
CA THR A 296 6.09 14.75 -12.75
C THR A 296 5.92 13.55 -11.81
N ALA A 297 4.97 12.68 -12.13
CA ALA A 297 4.83 11.35 -11.50
C ALA A 297 5.70 10.29 -12.18
N SER A 298 6.28 10.58 -13.33
CA SER A 298 7.04 9.60 -14.10
C SER A 298 8.35 9.23 -13.40
N THR A 299 8.81 8.02 -13.66
CA THR A 299 10.12 7.53 -13.25
C THR A 299 10.91 7.06 -14.47
N GLU A 300 12.20 6.85 -14.29
CA GLU A 300 13.05 6.27 -15.32
C GLU A 300 14.13 5.40 -14.69
N ILE A 301 14.52 4.37 -15.41
CA ILE A 301 15.53 3.40 -14.96
C ILE A 301 16.62 3.28 -16.00
N ILE A 302 17.87 3.23 -15.55
CA ILE A 302 19.02 2.86 -16.37
C ILE A 302 19.65 1.59 -15.83
N ASP A 303 19.92 0.63 -16.73
CA ASP A 303 20.73 -0.55 -16.43
C ASP A 303 22.16 -0.31 -16.95
N LEU A 304 23.07 -0.05 -16.01
CA LEU A 304 24.47 0.24 -16.32
C LEU A 304 25.32 -1.03 -16.58
N SER A 305 24.72 -2.23 -16.46
CA SER A 305 25.31 -3.48 -16.88
C SER A 305 25.05 -3.83 -18.35
N ALA A 306 24.10 -3.15 -18.98
CA ALA A 306 23.76 -3.37 -20.39
C ALA A 306 24.92 -2.94 -21.31
N PRO A 307 25.13 -3.61 -22.46
CA PRO A 307 26.18 -3.25 -23.42
C PRO A 307 26.06 -1.81 -23.97
N SER A 308 24.84 -1.29 -24.02
CA SER A 308 24.52 0.10 -24.41
C SER A 308 23.49 0.67 -23.43
N PRO A 309 23.94 1.17 -22.28
CA PRO A 309 23.04 1.71 -21.26
C PRO A 309 22.21 2.88 -21.81
N SER A 310 20.92 2.89 -21.47
CA SER A 310 20.03 4.01 -21.80
C SER A 310 18.95 4.16 -20.73
N TRP A 311 18.51 5.40 -20.50
CA TRP A 311 17.36 5.65 -19.64
C TRP A 311 16.08 5.14 -20.31
N THR A 312 15.34 4.32 -19.62
CA THR A 312 14.03 3.78 -20.05
C THR A 312 12.95 4.24 -19.09
N PRO A 313 11.73 4.57 -19.60
CA PRO A 313 10.62 4.91 -18.72
C PRO A 313 10.30 3.77 -17.74
N GLY A 314 10.18 4.11 -16.47
CA GLY A 314 9.65 3.24 -15.43
C GLY A 314 8.13 3.43 -15.23
N PRO A 315 7.51 2.69 -14.30
CA PRO A 315 6.11 2.89 -13.93
C PRO A 315 5.94 4.28 -13.28
N SER A 316 4.76 4.86 -13.41
CA SER A 316 4.47 6.15 -12.77
C SER A 316 4.03 5.97 -11.33
N MET A 317 4.45 6.87 -10.44
CA MET A 317 3.90 7.04 -9.10
C MET A 317 2.41 7.47 -9.17
N SER A 318 1.71 7.40 -8.06
CA SER A 318 0.30 7.82 -7.95
C SER A 318 0.11 9.32 -8.26
N THR A 319 1.14 10.13 -8.01
CA THR A 319 1.13 11.58 -8.23
C THR A 319 2.52 12.13 -8.50
N GLY A 320 2.59 13.31 -9.13
CA GLY A 320 3.85 14.04 -9.34
C GLY A 320 4.44 14.53 -8.02
N ARG A 321 5.79 14.43 -7.86
CA ARG A 321 6.49 14.78 -6.63
C ARG A 321 7.83 15.44 -6.92
N ILE A 322 8.09 16.58 -6.27
CA ILE A 322 9.43 17.14 -6.07
C ILE A 322 9.74 17.15 -4.58
N GLN A 323 11.01 17.08 -4.22
CA GLN A 323 11.47 17.11 -2.81
C GLN A 323 10.89 15.96 -1.99
N MET A 324 10.83 14.79 -2.59
CA MET A 324 10.36 13.55 -1.99
C MET A 324 11.54 12.69 -1.53
N ASP A 325 11.36 11.93 -0.47
CA ASP A 325 12.33 10.93 -0.05
C ASP A 325 12.04 9.57 -0.70
N ALA A 326 13.09 8.79 -0.95
CA ALA A 326 12.99 7.43 -1.44
C ALA A 326 13.91 6.51 -0.61
N VAL A 327 13.34 5.52 0.07
CA VAL A 327 14.04 4.65 1.04
C VAL A 327 13.94 3.19 0.61
N ILE A 328 15.08 2.51 0.51
CA ILE A 328 15.16 1.06 0.23
C ILE A 328 14.78 0.29 1.50
N LEU A 329 13.87 -0.67 1.36
CA LEU A 329 13.45 -1.56 2.43
C LEU A 329 14.21 -2.90 2.39
N PRO A 330 14.25 -3.68 3.49
CA PRO A 330 15.00 -4.95 3.54
C PRO A 330 14.57 -6.00 2.51
N ASP A 331 13.31 -5.96 2.04
CA ASP A 331 12.78 -6.83 0.99
C ASP A 331 13.16 -6.38 -0.44
N GLY A 332 13.91 -5.29 -0.55
CA GLY A 332 14.35 -4.70 -1.82
C GLY A 332 13.33 -3.77 -2.48
N THR A 333 12.17 -3.56 -1.90
CA THR A 333 11.22 -2.53 -2.35
C THR A 333 11.73 -1.13 -1.99
N VAL A 334 11.16 -0.09 -2.62
CA VAL A 334 11.52 1.31 -2.35
C VAL A 334 10.27 2.10 -2.02
N VAL A 335 10.21 2.66 -0.82
CA VAL A 335 9.11 3.56 -0.47
C VAL A 335 9.46 5.00 -0.86
N ALA A 336 8.61 5.60 -1.67
CA ALA A 336 8.68 6.97 -2.14
C ALA A 336 7.62 7.79 -1.38
N MET A 337 8.04 8.77 -0.57
CA MET A 337 7.16 9.49 0.35
C MET A 337 7.37 10.98 0.35
N GLY A 338 6.34 11.74 0.72
CA GLY A 338 6.39 13.19 0.77
C GLY A 338 6.48 13.85 -0.61
N GLY A 339 7.00 15.06 -0.64
CA GLY A 339 7.08 15.88 -1.82
C GLY A 339 5.78 16.60 -2.15
N SER A 340 5.80 17.44 -3.19
CA SER A 340 4.63 18.19 -3.65
C SER A 340 4.54 18.23 -5.18
N VAL A 341 3.33 18.41 -5.70
CA VAL A 341 3.12 18.66 -7.14
C VAL A 341 3.52 20.09 -7.51
N ASN A 342 3.18 21.04 -6.64
CA ASN A 342 3.39 22.47 -6.87
C ASN A 342 4.28 23.01 -5.76
N ASN A 343 5.48 23.38 -6.10
CA ASN A 343 6.56 23.90 -5.28
C ASN A 343 6.18 24.27 -3.82
N GLU A 344 6.56 23.40 -2.87
CA GLU A 344 6.38 23.58 -1.42
C GLU A 344 4.91 23.76 -0.95
N SER A 345 3.94 23.38 -1.77
CA SER A 345 2.54 23.40 -1.35
C SER A 345 2.26 22.23 -0.41
N PRO A 346 1.71 22.46 0.80
CA PRO A 346 1.36 21.40 1.73
C PRO A 346 0.15 20.56 1.29
N ASP A 347 -0.40 20.83 0.10
CA ASP A 347 -1.62 20.21 -0.41
C ASP A 347 -1.36 18.81 -1.00
N GLY A 348 -2.26 17.89 -0.71
CA GLY A 348 -2.38 16.58 -1.38
C GLY A 348 -1.18 15.63 -1.21
N PRO A 349 -0.27 15.52 -2.19
CA PRO A 349 0.71 14.44 -2.26
C PRO A 349 1.79 14.47 -1.17
N GLY A 350 1.97 15.58 -0.46
CA GLY A 350 2.93 15.68 0.64
C GLY A 350 2.70 14.70 1.78
N LYS A 351 1.51 14.11 1.87
CA LYS A 351 1.14 13.12 2.89
C LYS A 351 1.12 11.68 2.37
N THR A 352 0.96 11.46 1.07
CA THR A 352 0.83 10.11 0.50
C THR A 352 2.20 9.49 0.24
N ALA A 353 2.25 8.15 0.23
CA ALA A 353 3.44 7.40 -0.13
C ALA A 353 3.12 6.30 -1.15
N ASP A 354 4.10 6.00 -2.00
CA ASP A 354 4.04 4.95 -3.02
C ASP A 354 5.15 3.93 -2.75
N LEU A 355 4.85 2.64 -2.83
CA LEU A 355 5.82 1.56 -2.70
C LEU A 355 6.16 0.99 -4.08
N TYR A 356 7.41 1.12 -4.47
CA TYR A 356 7.95 0.56 -5.70
C TYR A 356 8.43 -0.87 -5.49
N HIS A 357 7.97 -1.79 -6.32
CA HIS A 357 8.35 -3.19 -6.35
C HIS A 357 9.27 -3.43 -7.56
N PRO A 358 10.59 -3.62 -7.37
CA PRO A 358 11.50 -3.96 -8.44
C PRO A 358 11.20 -5.37 -8.97
N GLY A 359 10.60 -5.48 -10.15
CA GLY A 359 10.38 -6.75 -10.85
C GLY A 359 11.52 -7.10 -11.80
N THR A 360 11.32 -8.17 -12.61
CA THR A 360 12.22 -8.55 -13.71
C THR A 360 12.22 -7.55 -14.87
N GLY A 361 11.26 -6.60 -14.92
CA GLY A 361 11.16 -5.51 -15.91
C GLY A 361 11.34 -4.16 -15.26
N THR A 362 10.40 -3.26 -15.54
CA THR A 362 10.38 -1.88 -14.99
C THR A 362 9.76 -1.78 -13.60
N GLY A 363 9.19 -2.89 -13.07
CA GLY A 363 8.53 -2.92 -11.77
C GLY A 363 7.13 -2.31 -11.76
N SER A 364 6.58 -2.08 -10.57
CA SER A 364 5.26 -1.49 -10.37
C SER A 364 5.19 -0.69 -9.08
N PHE A 365 4.18 0.18 -8.94
CA PHE A 365 3.87 0.89 -7.70
C PHE A 365 2.59 0.37 -7.07
N THR A 366 2.58 0.31 -5.74
CA THR A 366 1.39 0.17 -4.89
C THR A 366 1.35 1.33 -3.89
N SER A 367 0.23 1.52 -3.21
CA SER A 367 0.13 2.53 -2.15
C SER A 367 0.94 2.10 -0.92
N ALA A 368 1.65 3.04 -0.29
CA ALA A 368 2.26 2.90 1.03
C ALA A 368 1.53 3.76 2.08
N GLY A 369 0.24 3.99 1.89
CA GLY A 369 -0.62 4.69 2.82
C GLY A 369 -0.45 6.21 2.83
N THR A 370 -0.95 6.84 3.91
CA THR A 370 -0.99 8.28 4.04
C THR A 370 -0.55 8.70 5.44
N ALA A 371 0.47 9.54 5.53
CA ALA A 371 0.97 10.17 6.75
C ALA A 371 0.01 11.25 7.26
N SER A 372 0.14 11.64 8.52
CA SER A 372 -0.63 12.73 9.10
C SER A 372 -0.12 14.11 8.67
N TYR A 373 1.19 14.22 8.42
CA TYR A 373 1.88 15.48 8.12
C TYR A 373 2.46 15.51 6.72
N SER A 374 2.42 16.68 6.08
CA SER A 374 3.04 16.88 4.76
C SER A 374 4.55 16.99 4.88
N ARG A 375 5.28 16.16 4.13
CA ARG A 375 6.75 16.16 4.05
C ARG A 375 7.18 16.83 2.75
N LEU A 376 7.81 17.99 2.88
CA LEU A 376 8.20 18.86 1.76
C LEU A 376 9.71 19.13 1.81
N TYR A 377 10.12 20.32 1.39
CA TYR A 377 11.51 20.75 1.45
C TYR A 377 12.14 20.59 2.84
N HIS A 378 13.34 20.05 2.92
CA HIS A 378 14.03 19.64 4.16
C HIS A 378 13.34 18.52 4.93
N SER A 379 12.46 17.73 4.32
CA SER A 379 12.10 16.45 4.91
C SER A 379 13.21 15.43 4.78
N THR A 380 13.27 14.50 5.72
CA THR A 380 14.22 13.40 5.73
C THR A 380 13.54 12.11 6.14
N ALA A 381 13.88 11.00 5.45
CA ALA A 381 13.38 9.67 5.79
C ALA A 381 14.52 8.64 5.76
N LEU A 382 14.56 7.74 6.75
CA LEU A 382 15.58 6.70 6.89
C LEU A 382 14.98 5.37 7.33
N LEU A 383 15.54 4.28 6.80
CA LEU A 383 15.29 2.94 7.32
C LEU A 383 15.92 2.79 8.71
N LEU A 384 15.14 2.34 9.68
CA LEU A 384 15.58 2.04 11.04
C LEU A 384 16.00 0.57 11.21
N PRO A 385 16.78 0.23 12.24
CA PRO A 385 17.23 -1.15 12.47
C PRO A 385 16.10 -2.16 12.72
N ASP A 386 14.92 -1.71 13.11
CA ASP A 386 13.75 -2.56 13.31
C ASP A 386 12.92 -2.79 12.04
N ALA A 387 13.43 -2.32 10.89
CA ALA A 387 12.83 -2.40 9.56
C ALA A 387 11.61 -1.45 9.34
N ARG A 388 11.42 -0.47 10.21
CA ARG A 388 10.49 0.66 10.01
C ARG A 388 11.22 1.82 9.34
N VAL A 389 10.48 2.80 8.86
CA VAL A 389 11.04 4.02 8.27
C VAL A 389 10.61 5.23 9.09
N MET A 390 11.56 6.03 9.54
CA MET A 390 11.25 7.35 10.11
C MET A 390 11.02 8.38 9.00
N SER A 391 10.15 9.35 9.26
CA SER A 391 9.95 10.54 8.43
C SER A 391 9.80 11.76 9.31
N ILE A 392 10.69 12.73 9.13
CA ILE A 392 10.80 13.92 9.98
C ILE A 392 11.08 15.17 9.13
N GLY A 393 10.88 16.34 9.72
CA GLY A 393 11.17 17.62 9.08
C GLY A 393 10.14 18.00 8.03
N SER A 394 10.35 19.09 7.43
CA SER A 394 9.64 19.76 6.34
C SER A 394 9.62 21.27 6.61
N ASN A 395 9.80 22.10 5.58
CA ASN A 395 9.64 23.54 5.68
C ASN A 395 8.45 23.99 4.82
N PRO A 396 7.22 23.97 5.35
CA PRO A 396 6.04 24.37 4.58
C PRO A 396 5.99 25.89 4.36
N GLY A 397 6.55 26.34 3.25
CA GLY A 397 6.31 27.66 2.69
C GLY A 397 6.84 28.90 3.42
N SER A 398 7.61 28.78 4.52
CA SER A 398 8.25 29.92 5.17
C SER A 398 9.54 29.57 5.89
N ARG A 399 10.56 30.43 5.74
CA ARG A 399 11.83 30.32 6.48
C ARG A 399 11.59 30.40 7.99
N GLY A 400 12.35 29.63 8.78
CA GLY A 400 12.27 29.61 10.23
C GLY A 400 11.07 28.84 10.81
N ARG A 401 10.25 28.20 9.97
CA ARG A 401 9.22 27.25 10.41
C ARG A 401 9.50 25.87 9.85
N TYR A 402 9.31 24.86 10.66
CA TYR A 402 9.45 23.45 10.25
C TYR A 402 8.36 22.59 10.89
N GLU A 403 8.12 21.43 10.30
CA GLU A 403 7.26 20.42 10.89
C GLU A 403 8.06 19.62 11.92
N SER A 404 7.66 19.74 13.18
CA SER A 404 8.35 19.11 14.30
C SER A 404 7.88 17.69 14.61
N ALA A 405 6.74 17.28 14.04
CA ALA A 405 6.19 15.94 14.26
C ALA A 405 7.13 14.87 13.70
N ILE A 406 7.30 13.79 14.46
CA ILE A 406 8.05 12.60 14.07
C ILE A 406 7.04 11.54 13.67
N GLU A 407 7.14 11.00 12.46
CA GLU A 407 6.29 9.90 12.01
C GLU A 407 7.13 8.66 11.71
N ILE A 408 6.58 7.51 12.04
CA ILE A 408 7.16 6.21 11.76
C ILE A 408 6.23 5.46 10.81
N TYR A 409 6.76 5.06 9.67
CA TYR A 409 6.10 4.16 8.75
C TYR A 409 6.51 2.72 9.03
N SER A 410 5.55 1.88 9.35
CA SER A 410 5.68 0.43 9.48
C SER A 410 5.23 -0.21 8.17
N PRO A 411 6.14 -0.75 7.33
CA PRO A 411 5.76 -1.37 6.07
C PRO A 411 4.87 -2.60 6.24
N ALA A 412 4.12 -2.94 5.19
CA ALA A 412 3.14 -4.02 5.17
C ALA A 412 3.70 -5.38 5.64
N TYR A 413 4.98 -5.67 5.38
CA TYR A 413 5.64 -6.91 5.82
C TYR A 413 5.77 -7.05 7.35
N LEU A 414 5.48 -6.01 8.12
CA LEU A 414 5.45 -6.05 9.59
C LEU A 414 4.07 -6.41 10.17
N PHE A 415 3.11 -6.72 9.31
CA PHE A 415 1.74 -7.05 9.71
C PHE A 415 1.33 -8.42 9.18
N ASP A 416 0.55 -9.15 9.97
CA ASP A 416 -0.09 -10.37 9.50
C ASP A 416 -1.30 -10.06 8.60
N GLY A 417 -1.91 -11.08 7.99
CA GLY A 417 -3.06 -10.90 7.11
C GLY A 417 -4.33 -10.35 7.79
N ASN A 418 -4.28 -10.11 9.11
CA ASN A 418 -5.36 -9.53 9.91
C ASN A 418 -5.00 -8.15 10.45
N ASP A 419 -4.00 -7.49 9.87
CA ASP A 419 -3.49 -6.17 10.26
C ASP A 419 -2.87 -6.08 11.68
N HIS A 420 -2.51 -7.22 12.28
CA HIS A 420 -1.81 -7.19 13.56
C HIS A 420 -0.30 -7.07 13.34
N PRO A 421 0.40 -6.22 14.11
CA PRO A 421 1.85 -6.16 14.06
C PRO A 421 2.49 -7.49 14.43
N ILE A 422 3.41 -7.98 13.59
CA ILE A 422 4.16 -9.20 13.86
C ILE A 422 5.23 -8.91 14.91
N THR A 423 4.92 -9.15 16.17
CA THR A 423 5.83 -8.86 17.30
C THR A 423 6.63 -10.06 17.77
N THR A 424 6.07 -11.27 17.68
CA THR A 424 6.63 -12.49 18.30
C THR A 424 7.25 -13.48 17.34
N ASN A 425 6.87 -13.50 16.08
CA ASN A 425 7.28 -14.52 15.09
C ASN A 425 8.29 -14.00 14.06
N ARG A 426 8.85 -12.81 14.25
CA ARG A 426 9.90 -12.30 13.38
C ARG A 426 11.18 -13.13 13.52
N PRO A 427 11.94 -13.35 12.44
CA PRO A 427 13.28 -13.89 12.55
C PRO A 427 14.12 -13.06 13.54
N SER A 428 14.90 -13.72 14.36
CA SER A 428 15.79 -13.06 15.33
C SER A 428 17.21 -13.56 15.17
N ILE A 429 18.14 -12.65 14.85
CA ILE A 429 19.57 -12.94 14.78
C ILE A 429 20.09 -13.03 16.22
N THR A 430 20.66 -14.19 16.58
CA THR A 430 21.12 -14.47 17.94
C THR A 430 22.63 -14.35 18.08
N ALA A 431 23.39 -14.60 17.01
CA ALA A 431 24.83 -14.41 16.99
C ALA A 431 25.35 -14.24 15.56
N ILE A 432 26.49 -13.59 15.43
CA ILE A 432 27.26 -13.45 14.17
C ILE A 432 28.68 -13.96 14.42
N GLY A 433 29.18 -14.81 13.56
CA GLY A 433 30.55 -15.25 13.57
C GLY A 433 31.32 -14.69 12.38
N PRO A 434 32.44 -14.01 12.61
CA PRO A 434 33.18 -13.83 13.86
C PRO A 434 32.45 -12.91 14.87
N ALA A 435 32.65 -13.18 16.16
CA ALA A 435 32.00 -12.44 17.26
C ALA A 435 32.34 -10.94 17.29
N SER A 436 33.41 -10.52 16.63
CA SER A 436 33.74 -9.10 16.43
C SER A 436 32.73 -8.35 15.56
N GLY A 437 31.94 -9.06 14.76
CA GLY A 437 31.08 -8.46 13.74
C GLY A 437 31.85 -7.79 12.58
N VAL A 438 33.17 -7.90 12.54
CA VAL A 438 34.03 -7.39 11.46
C VAL A 438 34.31 -8.50 10.47
N ILE A 439 33.92 -8.28 9.22
CA ILE A 439 33.98 -9.28 8.17
C ILE A 439 34.78 -8.73 6.99
N GLY A 440 35.76 -9.51 6.52
CA GLY A 440 36.49 -9.20 5.29
C GLY A 440 35.63 -9.37 4.04
N TYR A 441 36.11 -8.92 2.90
CA TYR A 441 35.45 -9.15 1.61
C TYR A 441 35.65 -10.56 1.11
N ASN A 442 34.68 -11.10 0.38
CA ASN A 442 34.68 -12.47 -0.15
C ASN A 442 35.04 -13.53 0.91
N ALA A 443 34.68 -13.27 2.16
CA ALA A 443 34.96 -14.10 3.31
C ALA A 443 33.71 -14.82 3.82
N PRO A 444 33.85 -16.10 4.25
CA PRO A 444 32.72 -16.79 4.90
C PRO A 444 32.48 -16.21 6.29
N PHE A 445 31.19 -16.15 6.66
CA PHE A 445 30.78 -15.81 8.01
C PHE A 445 29.46 -16.53 8.35
N SER A 446 29.19 -16.69 9.64
CA SER A 446 28.00 -17.39 10.11
C SER A 446 27.02 -16.46 10.79
N VAL A 447 25.72 -16.74 10.65
CA VAL A 447 24.63 -16.01 11.31
C VAL A 447 23.73 -17.02 11.99
N SER A 448 23.79 -17.09 13.31
CA SER A 448 22.87 -17.91 14.10
C SER A 448 21.54 -17.14 14.30
N TYR A 449 20.44 -17.84 14.21
CA TYR A 449 19.12 -17.22 14.28
C TYR A 449 18.05 -18.15 14.85
N THR A 450 16.95 -17.55 15.28
CA THR A 450 15.69 -18.25 15.53
C THR A 450 14.62 -17.68 14.60
N SER A 451 13.77 -18.54 14.05
CA SER A 451 12.66 -18.15 13.18
C SER A 451 11.57 -19.21 13.22
N ALA A 452 10.31 -18.78 13.20
CA ALA A 452 9.15 -19.66 13.08
C ALA A 452 8.99 -20.21 11.64
N SER A 453 9.50 -19.49 10.65
CA SER A 453 9.47 -19.82 9.23
C SER A 453 10.88 -19.93 8.65
N PRO A 454 11.12 -20.73 7.62
CA PRO A 454 12.44 -20.82 6.96
C PRO A 454 12.92 -19.44 6.45
N ILE A 455 14.22 -19.17 6.58
CA ILE A 455 14.81 -17.96 6.01
C ILE A 455 14.92 -18.12 4.49
N SER A 456 14.38 -17.15 3.76
CA SER A 456 14.40 -17.10 2.29
C SER A 456 15.40 -16.11 1.72
N SER A 457 15.82 -15.09 2.50
CA SER A 457 16.75 -14.07 2.05
C SER A 457 17.59 -13.53 3.21
N ALA A 458 18.82 -13.13 2.90
CA ALA A 458 19.68 -12.36 3.78
C ALA A 458 20.27 -11.19 3.00
N VAL A 459 20.18 -10.00 3.58
CA VAL A 459 20.63 -8.75 2.92
C VAL A 459 21.41 -7.86 3.86
N LEU A 460 22.32 -7.10 3.28
CA LEU A 460 23.02 -5.99 3.94
C LEU A 460 22.44 -4.67 3.44
N VAL A 461 21.98 -3.83 4.36
CA VAL A 461 21.55 -2.47 4.04
C VAL A 461 22.51 -1.48 4.69
N ARG A 462 23.14 -0.61 3.90
CA ARG A 462 24.00 0.44 4.42
C ARG A 462 23.12 1.49 5.13
N PRO A 463 23.49 1.94 6.34
CA PRO A 463 22.81 3.02 7.03
C PRO A 463 22.72 4.27 6.16
N GLY A 464 21.53 4.84 6.03
CA GLY A 464 21.30 5.99 5.17
C GLY A 464 21.83 7.29 5.76
N SER A 465 22.13 8.24 4.85
CA SER A 465 22.45 9.64 5.15
C SER A 465 21.72 10.55 4.17
N VAL A 466 20.61 11.14 4.62
CA VAL A 466 19.65 11.82 3.74
C VAL A 466 19.61 13.32 3.99
N THR A 467 19.51 14.06 2.88
CA THR A 467 19.17 15.47 2.86
C THR A 467 18.59 15.83 1.48
N HIS A 468 17.63 16.77 1.42
CA HIS A 468 17.11 17.32 0.18
C HIS A 468 16.66 16.26 -0.84
N ALA A 469 15.87 15.28 -0.39
CA ALA A 469 15.32 14.22 -1.22
C ALA A 469 16.37 13.24 -1.80
N PHE A 470 17.55 13.15 -1.18
CA PHE A 470 18.60 12.24 -1.63
C PHE A 470 19.33 11.62 -0.44
N ASP A 471 19.30 10.28 -0.38
CA ASP A 471 20.13 9.50 0.53
C ASP A 471 21.45 9.17 -0.14
N MET A 472 22.53 9.72 0.42
CA MET A 472 23.89 9.63 -0.14
C MET A 472 24.56 8.28 0.11
N GLU A 473 24.03 7.48 1.04
CA GLU A 473 24.69 6.26 1.53
C GLU A 473 23.87 4.99 1.34
N GLN A 474 22.54 5.08 1.18
CA GLN A 474 21.70 3.89 1.15
C GLN A 474 22.10 2.94 0.01
N ARG A 475 22.22 1.67 0.36
CA ARG A 475 22.55 0.60 -0.56
C ARG A 475 22.09 -0.74 0.01
N LEU A 476 21.44 -1.55 -0.80
CA LEU A 476 21.09 -2.92 -0.43
C LEU A 476 21.91 -3.91 -1.25
N ILE A 477 22.54 -4.85 -0.56
CA ILE A 477 23.34 -5.93 -1.14
C ILE A 477 22.75 -7.27 -0.71
N GLY A 478 22.37 -8.13 -1.67
CA GLY A 478 21.95 -9.49 -1.42
C GLY A 478 23.13 -10.38 -1.02
N LEU A 479 22.92 -11.29 -0.08
CA LEU A 479 23.89 -12.33 0.31
C LEU A 479 23.40 -13.71 -0.11
N CYS A 480 22.15 -14.01 0.16
CA CYS A 480 21.42 -15.17 -0.35
C CYS A 480 19.96 -14.82 -0.58
N GLY A 481 19.25 -15.58 -1.40
CA GLY A 481 17.85 -15.28 -1.72
C GLY A 481 17.28 -16.19 -2.81
N PRO A 482 16.12 -15.82 -3.38
CA PRO A 482 15.51 -16.52 -4.50
C PRO A 482 16.45 -16.55 -5.74
N SER A 483 16.38 -17.61 -6.54
CA SER A 483 17.11 -17.70 -7.81
C SER A 483 16.98 -16.43 -8.65
N PRO A 484 18.07 -15.89 -9.25
CA PRO A 484 19.38 -16.51 -9.45
C PRO A 484 20.40 -16.32 -8.31
N GLN A 485 20.01 -15.80 -7.15
CA GLN A 485 20.91 -15.66 -6.00
C GLN A 485 21.29 -17.03 -5.42
N PRO A 486 22.41 -17.14 -4.67
CA PRO A 486 22.68 -18.32 -3.85
C PRO A 486 21.52 -18.59 -2.88
N ALA A 487 21.09 -19.83 -2.74
CA ALA A 487 20.04 -20.18 -1.80
C ALA A 487 20.51 -19.97 -0.34
N CYS A 488 19.61 -19.51 0.53
CA CYS A 488 19.87 -19.49 1.97
C CYS A 488 19.76 -20.90 2.54
N THR A 489 20.90 -21.53 2.84
CA THR A 489 20.95 -22.91 3.35
C THR A 489 21.39 -22.95 4.80
N GLY A 490 20.71 -23.75 5.62
CA GLY A 490 21.00 -23.95 7.03
C GLY A 490 19.73 -23.90 7.88
N SER A 491 19.78 -24.55 9.05
CA SER A 491 18.73 -24.53 10.06
C SER A 491 19.31 -24.01 11.36
N GLY A 492 18.80 -22.89 11.88
CA GLY A 492 19.30 -22.22 13.07
C GLY A 492 20.64 -21.47 12.87
N THR A 493 21.35 -21.74 11.79
CA THR A 493 22.59 -21.02 11.40
C THR A 493 22.71 -20.98 9.89
N LEU A 494 22.89 -19.79 9.32
CA LEU A 494 23.27 -19.59 7.92
C LEU A 494 24.78 -19.42 7.80
N ASN A 495 25.38 -20.07 6.80
CA ASN A 495 26.75 -19.81 6.37
C ASN A 495 26.70 -18.96 5.11
N LEU A 496 27.15 -17.72 5.23
CA LEU A 496 27.05 -16.71 4.19
C LEU A 496 28.45 -16.32 3.69
N THR A 497 28.52 -15.76 2.52
CA THR A 497 29.74 -15.13 1.99
C THR A 497 29.51 -13.64 1.88
N SER A 498 30.44 -12.85 2.41
CA SER A 498 30.38 -11.39 2.32
C SER A 498 30.53 -10.90 0.88
N PRO A 499 30.12 -9.66 0.57
CA PRO A 499 30.29 -9.08 -0.75
C PRO A 499 31.72 -9.19 -1.30
N PRO A 500 31.90 -9.33 -2.63
CA PRO A 500 33.21 -9.57 -3.23
C PRO A 500 34.24 -8.48 -2.99
N ASN A 501 33.83 -7.23 -2.91
CA ASN A 501 34.74 -6.07 -2.77
C ASN A 501 34.00 -4.81 -2.28
N GLY A 502 34.80 -3.79 -1.95
CA GLY A 502 34.25 -2.51 -1.47
C GLY A 502 33.52 -1.68 -2.51
N ASN A 503 33.64 -1.91 -3.80
CA ASN A 503 32.88 -1.18 -4.80
C ASN A 503 31.40 -1.61 -4.79
N ILE A 504 31.14 -2.90 -4.49
CA ILE A 504 29.79 -3.42 -4.29
C ILE A 504 29.26 -2.96 -2.93
N ALA A 505 30.09 -3.07 -1.90
CA ALA A 505 29.78 -2.71 -0.53
C ALA A 505 30.92 -1.88 0.09
N PRO A 506 30.88 -0.51 0.01
CA PRO A 506 31.91 0.32 0.61
C PRO A 506 32.24 -0.06 2.05
N PRO A 507 33.53 0.00 2.47
CA PRO A 507 33.89 -0.35 3.83
C PRO A 507 33.10 0.45 4.87
N GLY A 508 32.74 -0.19 5.98
CA GLY A 508 31.95 0.42 7.05
C GLY A 508 30.85 -0.49 7.57
N TYR A 509 29.91 0.09 8.28
CA TYR A 509 28.85 -0.65 8.94
C TYR A 509 27.66 -0.89 8.02
N TYR A 510 27.00 -2.05 8.23
CA TYR A 510 25.80 -2.48 7.53
C TYR A 510 24.79 -3.07 8.50
N MET A 511 23.55 -2.83 8.27
CA MET A 511 22.41 -3.54 8.88
C MET A 511 22.24 -4.88 8.17
N LEU A 512 22.46 -5.98 8.87
CA LEU A 512 22.17 -7.33 8.37
C LEU A 512 20.72 -7.68 8.73
N PHE A 513 19.91 -7.95 7.72
CA PHE A 513 18.55 -8.46 7.89
C PHE A 513 18.43 -9.90 7.36
N LEU A 514 17.68 -10.73 8.06
CA LEU A 514 17.18 -12.01 7.57
C LEU A 514 15.69 -11.87 7.27
N LEU A 515 15.25 -12.34 6.12
CA LEU A 515 13.83 -12.37 5.76
C LEU A 515 13.38 -13.83 5.69
N ASP A 516 12.24 -14.13 6.29
CA ASP A 516 11.64 -15.46 6.17
C ASP A 516 10.92 -15.64 4.82
N ASN A 517 10.37 -16.82 4.58
CA ASN A 517 9.68 -17.15 3.33
C ASN A 517 8.31 -16.46 3.19
N THR A 518 7.85 -15.72 4.18
CA THR A 518 6.66 -14.86 4.11
C THR A 518 7.04 -13.40 3.86
N GLY A 519 8.35 -13.09 3.79
CA GLY A 519 8.87 -11.74 3.56
C GLY A 519 9.07 -10.92 4.82
N VAL A 520 8.84 -11.47 6.01
CA VAL A 520 8.99 -10.76 7.29
C VAL A 520 10.48 -10.61 7.64
N PRO A 521 11.01 -9.38 7.78
CA PRO A 521 12.40 -9.16 8.13
C PRO A 521 12.65 -9.31 9.64
N SER A 522 13.86 -9.74 10.01
CA SER A 522 14.38 -9.63 11.39
C SER A 522 14.50 -8.17 11.82
N LYS A 523 14.78 -7.92 13.10
CA LYS A 523 15.52 -6.71 13.48
C LYS A 523 16.96 -6.85 12.98
N ALA A 524 17.56 -5.74 12.55
CA ALA A 524 18.94 -5.75 12.07
C ALA A 524 19.95 -5.99 13.18
N GLN A 525 21.04 -6.65 12.82
CA GLN A 525 22.31 -6.59 13.58
C GLN A 525 23.34 -5.84 12.73
N PHE A 526 24.11 -4.96 13.37
CA PHE A 526 25.16 -4.25 12.66
C PHE A 526 26.38 -5.15 12.51
N ILE A 527 26.92 -5.20 11.29
CA ILE A 527 28.22 -5.78 10.94
C ILE A 527 29.10 -4.72 10.30
N GLN A 528 30.42 -4.88 10.41
CA GLN A 528 31.37 -4.00 9.74
C GLN A 528 32.08 -4.76 8.61
N LEU A 529 32.05 -4.21 7.39
CA LEU A 529 32.87 -4.69 6.28
C LEU A 529 34.21 -3.93 6.27
N SER A 530 35.30 -4.66 6.27
CA SER A 530 36.68 -4.11 6.26
C SER A 530 37.42 -4.43 4.99
N SER A 531 38.11 -3.44 4.41
CA SER A 531 38.87 -3.58 3.17
C SER A 531 40.33 -4.06 3.35
N TYR A 532 40.77 -4.26 4.57
CA TYR A 532 42.18 -4.51 4.86
C TYR A 532 42.47 -6.01 5.00
N GLY A 533 42.96 -6.60 3.93
CA GLY A 533 43.32 -7.99 3.86
C GLY A 533 44.84 -8.20 4.07
N THR A 534 45.33 -8.15 5.29
CA THR A 534 46.53 -8.90 5.78
C THR A 534 46.29 -9.19 7.24
N GLY A 535 46.41 -10.43 7.63
CA GLY A 535 45.98 -10.99 8.89
C GLY A 535 45.95 -10.01 10.05
N PRO A 536 44.81 -9.92 10.72
CA PRO A 536 44.63 -9.01 11.86
C PRO A 536 45.55 -9.42 12.99
N PRO A 537 45.95 -8.48 13.87
CA PRO A 537 46.82 -8.79 15.01
C PRO A 537 46.13 -9.81 15.90
N ALA A 538 46.81 -10.84 16.30
CA ALA A 538 46.31 -11.80 17.28
C ALA A 538 46.61 -11.31 18.70
N GLY A 539 45.55 -11.03 19.45
CA GLY A 539 45.66 -10.66 20.87
C GLY A 539 45.91 -11.86 21.77
N THR A 540 46.43 -11.59 22.95
CA THR A 540 46.55 -12.60 24.04
C THR A 540 46.18 -11.95 25.36
N ILE A 541 45.32 -12.59 26.18
CA ILE A 541 45.07 -12.15 27.54
C ILE A 541 46.14 -12.80 28.47
N ALA A 542 47.09 -12.03 28.92
CA ALA A 542 48.16 -12.49 29.80
C ALA A 542 47.73 -12.59 31.25
N SER A 543 46.85 -11.67 31.68
CA SER A 543 46.24 -11.67 33.04
C SER A 543 44.75 -11.45 32.89
N PRO A 544 43.94 -12.30 33.58
CA PRO A 544 44.29 -13.56 34.21
C PRO A 544 44.74 -14.60 33.13
N SER A 545 45.65 -15.47 33.55
CA SER A 545 46.22 -16.49 32.64
C SER A 545 45.26 -17.63 32.33
N SER A 546 44.19 -17.78 33.08
CA SER A 546 43.13 -18.78 32.94
C SER A 546 41.78 -18.19 33.38
N ASP A 547 40.70 -18.92 33.16
CA ASP A 547 39.36 -18.60 33.67
C ASP A 547 39.39 -18.52 35.18
N VAL A 548 38.57 -17.62 35.79
CA VAL A 548 38.61 -17.26 37.21
C VAL A 548 37.23 -17.37 37.82
N THR A 549 37.15 -17.91 39.04
CA THR A 549 35.94 -17.85 39.88
C THR A 549 36.16 -16.91 41.06
N ILE A 550 35.24 -15.96 41.23
CA ILE A 550 35.26 -14.98 42.33
C ILE A 550 33.89 -14.90 42.97
N SER A 551 33.82 -14.36 44.19
CA SER A 551 32.56 -13.98 44.84
C SER A 551 32.08 -12.64 44.30
N ALA A 552 30.76 -12.36 44.32
CA ALA A 552 30.20 -11.07 43.98
C ALA A 552 30.82 -9.94 44.79
N GLY A 553 31.29 -8.90 44.09
CA GLY A 553 32.08 -7.80 44.67
C GLY A 553 33.61 -8.01 44.59
N GLY A 554 34.06 -9.17 44.15
CA GLY A 554 35.47 -9.46 43.90
C GLY A 554 35.99 -8.76 42.64
N SER A 555 37.35 -8.66 42.53
CA SER A 555 37.98 -8.05 41.35
C SER A 555 38.94 -9.02 40.68
N VAL A 556 39.08 -8.86 39.34
CA VAL A 556 40.04 -9.58 38.49
C VAL A 556 40.94 -8.57 37.81
N ALA A 557 42.24 -8.81 37.85
CA ALA A 557 43.22 -7.94 37.19
C ALA A 557 43.42 -8.40 35.71
N PHE A 558 43.21 -7.50 34.77
CA PHE A 558 43.35 -7.77 33.31
C PHE A 558 44.57 -7.08 32.74
N GLY A 559 45.23 -7.75 31.80
CA GLY A 559 46.34 -7.21 31.05
C GLY A 559 46.72 -8.10 29.87
N THR A 560 47.37 -7.53 28.86
CA THR A 560 47.88 -8.25 27.68
C THR A 560 49.37 -8.05 27.48
N GLY A 561 50.08 -9.11 27.03
CA GLY A 561 51.45 -9.03 26.55
C GLY A 561 51.57 -8.59 25.07
N THR A 562 50.48 -8.51 24.36
CA THR A 562 50.45 -8.14 22.93
C THR A 562 50.64 -6.64 22.79
N SER A 563 51.57 -6.21 21.95
CA SER A 563 51.72 -4.81 21.54
C SER A 563 50.86 -4.54 20.33
N ALA A 564 49.98 -3.54 20.41
CA ALA A 564 49.07 -3.12 19.34
C ALA A 564 48.93 -1.59 19.34
N ALA A 565 48.39 -1.04 18.25
CA ALA A 565 48.18 0.41 18.17
C ALA A 565 47.00 0.89 19.06
N LYS A 566 46.01 0.02 19.24
CA LYS A 566 44.85 0.27 20.11
C LYS A 566 44.39 -1.04 20.75
N TYR A 567 43.72 -0.92 21.91
CA TYR A 567 43.14 -2.01 22.66
C TYR A 567 41.68 -1.69 22.92
N SER A 568 40.84 -2.71 22.88
CA SER A 568 39.44 -2.62 23.26
C SER A 568 39.10 -3.83 24.13
N TRP A 569 38.98 -3.59 25.42
CA TRP A 569 38.53 -4.58 26.38
C TRP A 569 37.04 -4.41 26.64
N ILE A 570 36.34 -5.54 26.71
CA ILE A 570 34.92 -5.58 27.09
C ILE A 570 34.82 -6.52 28.30
N PHE A 571 34.19 -6.04 29.37
CA PHE A 571 33.97 -6.76 30.60
C PHE A 571 32.46 -6.78 30.94
N PRO A 572 31.68 -7.67 30.32
CA PRO A 572 30.26 -7.78 30.65
C PRO A 572 30.11 -8.00 32.17
N GLY A 573 29.25 -7.26 32.82
CA GLY A 573 29.05 -7.32 34.30
C GLY A 573 30.19 -6.78 35.14
N GLY A 574 31.28 -6.32 34.52
CA GLY A 574 32.46 -5.74 35.20
C GLY A 574 32.37 -4.23 35.34
N SER A 575 33.06 -3.67 36.35
CA SER A 575 33.25 -2.22 36.51
C SER A 575 34.75 -1.92 36.62
N PRO A 576 35.34 -1.15 35.66
CA PRO A 576 34.70 -0.61 34.45
C PRO A 576 34.25 -1.69 33.47
N ALA A 577 33.19 -1.40 32.68
CA ALA A 577 32.66 -2.35 31.70
C ALA A 577 33.53 -2.45 30.45
N THR A 578 34.37 -1.45 30.19
CA THR A 578 35.31 -1.40 29.02
C THR A 578 36.61 -0.72 29.42
N SER A 579 37.66 -0.97 28.61
CA SER A 579 38.94 -0.24 28.74
C SER A 579 39.65 -0.18 27.38
N ALA A 580 40.35 0.93 27.15
CA ALA A 580 41.22 1.12 25.98
C ALA A 580 42.69 0.99 26.31
N GLY A 581 43.04 0.73 27.55
CA GLY A 581 44.43 0.56 28.02
C GLY A 581 44.99 -0.82 27.71
N GLN A 582 46.27 -0.95 27.45
CA GLN A 582 46.95 -2.24 27.28
C GLN A 582 46.72 -3.13 28.51
N ASN A 583 46.82 -2.55 29.71
CA ASN A 583 46.59 -3.21 30.98
C ASN A 583 45.51 -2.49 31.77
N PRO A 584 44.23 -2.91 31.68
CA PRO A 584 43.13 -2.28 32.40
C PRO A 584 43.25 -2.28 33.92
N GLY A 585 44.04 -3.23 34.49
CA GLY A 585 44.09 -3.41 35.94
C GLY A 585 42.85 -4.17 36.47
N ASN A 586 42.45 -3.82 37.69
CA ASN A 586 41.38 -4.50 38.38
C ASN A 586 40.00 -4.10 37.87
N VAL A 587 39.19 -5.11 37.48
CA VAL A 587 37.79 -4.97 37.13
C VAL A 587 36.95 -5.69 38.16
N VAL A 588 36.00 -4.98 38.78
CA VAL A 588 35.11 -5.48 39.85
C VAL A 588 33.85 -6.09 39.23
N PHE A 589 33.45 -7.31 39.68
CA PHE A 589 32.22 -7.97 39.30
C PHE A 589 31.28 -8.10 40.48
N SER A 590 30.24 -7.27 40.50
CA SER A 590 29.35 -7.17 41.69
C SER A 590 28.14 -8.10 41.58
N THR A 591 27.77 -8.55 40.42
CA THR A 591 26.57 -9.39 40.19
C THR A 591 26.98 -10.84 39.97
N PRO A 592 26.35 -11.83 40.63
CA PRO A 592 26.57 -13.26 40.33
C PRO A 592 26.21 -13.58 38.91
N GLY A 593 26.98 -14.43 38.27
CA GLY A 593 26.80 -14.86 36.88
C GLY A 593 28.08 -15.35 36.24
N THR A 594 27.99 -15.83 35.03
CA THR A 594 29.16 -16.18 34.20
C THR A 594 29.35 -15.11 33.14
N TYR A 595 30.47 -14.45 33.17
CA TYR A 595 30.82 -13.35 32.29
C TYR A 595 32.02 -13.72 31.42
N VAL A 596 32.00 -13.36 30.16
CA VAL A 596 33.10 -13.59 29.23
C VAL A 596 33.76 -12.25 28.90
N ALA A 597 34.87 -11.98 29.53
CA ALA A 597 35.70 -10.84 29.19
C ALA A 597 36.45 -11.08 27.90
N SER A 598 36.58 -10.07 27.04
CA SER A 598 37.29 -10.17 25.74
C SER A 598 38.24 -9.02 25.53
N LEU A 599 39.30 -9.27 24.77
CA LEU A 599 40.26 -8.28 24.33
C LEU A 599 40.30 -8.26 22.79
N THR A 600 39.94 -7.14 22.19
CA THR A 600 40.24 -6.88 20.79
C THR A 600 41.48 -5.99 20.68
N VAL A 601 42.52 -6.45 20.00
CA VAL A 601 43.66 -5.63 19.65
C VAL A 601 43.54 -5.12 18.23
N ILE A 602 43.99 -3.87 18.02
CA ILE A 602 43.83 -3.18 16.73
C ILE A 602 45.21 -2.69 16.30
N ASP A 603 45.60 -3.03 15.09
CA ASP A 603 46.88 -2.63 14.55
C ASP A 603 46.93 -1.14 14.12
N ALA A 604 48.11 -0.66 13.67
CA ALA A 604 48.24 0.72 13.22
C ALA A 604 47.43 1.05 11.95
N THR A 605 46.95 0.04 11.24
CA THR A 605 46.18 0.18 10.00
C THR A 605 44.64 0.09 10.26
N GLY A 606 44.23 -0.19 11.51
CA GLY A 606 42.85 -0.26 11.91
C GLY A 606 42.24 -1.66 11.87
N ASN A 607 43.01 -2.72 11.54
CA ASN A 607 42.53 -4.10 11.60
C ASN A 607 42.44 -4.55 13.05
N SER A 608 41.32 -5.19 13.39
CA SER A 608 41.10 -5.79 14.71
C SER A 608 41.37 -7.30 14.67
N ASP A 609 41.70 -7.87 15.83
CA ASP A 609 41.79 -9.31 16.03
C ASP A 609 40.50 -10.00 15.64
N PRO A 610 40.51 -10.94 14.66
CA PRO A 610 39.28 -11.63 14.21
C PRO A 610 38.83 -12.71 15.19
N SER A 611 39.68 -13.08 16.13
CA SER A 611 39.42 -14.08 17.17
C SER A 611 39.85 -13.54 18.51
N PRO A 612 39.20 -12.47 19.04
CA PRO A 612 39.58 -11.86 20.28
C PRO A 612 39.67 -12.88 21.38
N PRO A 613 40.79 -12.99 22.09
CA PRO A 613 40.91 -13.92 23.21
C PRO A 613 39.92 -13.55 24.31
N THR A 614 39.40 -14.57 24.95
CA THR A 614 38.41 -14.41 26.01
C THR A 614 38.89 -15.05 27.31
N ARG A 615 38.27 -14.61 28.42
CA ARG A 615 38.35 -15.23 29.75
C ARG A 615 36.99 -15.30 30.38
N THR A 616 36.66 -16.45 30.90
CA THR A 616 35.40 -16.65 31.63
C THR A 616 35.62 -16.27 33.08
N ILE A 617 34.76 -15.40 33.59
CA ILE A 617 34.73 -14.97 35.01
C ILE A 617 33.43 -15.52 35.59
N THR A 618 33.56 -16.49 36.50
CA THR A 618 32.39 -17.02 37.22
C THR A 618 32.28 -16.27 38.55
N VAL A 619 31.21 -15.51 38.70
CA VAL A 619 30.90 -14.77 39.91
C VAL A 619 29.85 -15.53 40.69
N THR A 620 30.20 -16.01 41.87
CA THR A 620 29.29 -16.75 42.73
C THR A 620 28.47 -15.75 43.62
N PRO A 621 27.19 -16.06 43.90
CA PRO A 621 26.40 -15.20 44.78
C PRO A 621 27.06 -15.03 46.17
N ALA A 622 27.13 -13.80 46.65
CA ALA A 622 27.65 -13.51 48.00
C ALA A 622 26.58 -13.71 49.07
N THR A 623 25.30 -13.73 48.70
CA THR A 623 24.12 -13.84 49.59
C THR A 623 23.02 -14.69 49.00
N ALA A 624 22.14 -15.26 49.84
CA ALA A 624 20.94 -15.96 49.42
C ALA A 624 20.02 -15.01 48.61
N ASP A 625 19.55 -15.44 47.45
CA ASP A 625 18.81 -14.66 46.47
C ASP A 625 17.62 -15.46 45.89
N PHE A 626 16.76 -14.83 45.11
CA PHE A 626 15.63 -15.47 44.41
C PHE A 626 15.51 -15.01 42.97
N SER A 627 14.77 -15.75 42.14
CA SER A 627 14.34 -15.30 40.82
C SER A 627 12.83 -15.35 40.70
N ILE A 628 12.25 -14.53 39.83
CA ILE A 628 10.82 -14.54 39.51
C ILE A 628 10.61 -14.75 37.98
N VAL A 629 9.55 -15.51 37.62
CA VAL A 629 9.17 -15.74 36.26
C VAL A 629 7.66 -15.61 36.14
N ALA A 630 7.19 -14.91 35.12
CA ALA A 630 5.76 -14.77 34.78
C ALA A 630 5.40 -15.67 33.58
N SER A 631 4.26 -16.33 33.63
CA SER A 631 3.76 -17.21 32.58
C SER A 631 2.22 -17.16 32.51
N PRO A 632 1.65 -17.15 31.29
CA PRO A 632 2.31 -17.12 29.98
C PRO A 632 2.95 -15.75 29.70
N PRO A 633 3.84 -15.65 28.67
CA PRO A 633 4.49 -14.38 28.32
C PRO A 633 3.51 -13.31 27.78
N ALA A 634 2.31 -13.74 27.33
CA ALA A 634 1.23 -12.86 26.95
C ALA A 634 -0.14 -13.52 27.16
N GLN A 635 -1.16 -12.71 27.41
CA GLN A 635 -2.57 -13.11 27.45
C GLN A 635 -3.40 -12.16 26.57
N VAL A 636 -4.35 -12.74 25.81
CA VAL A 636 -5.26 -11.99 24.93
C VAL A 636 -6.64 -11.96 25.59
N VAL A 637 -7.26 -10.80 25.69
CA VAL A 637 -8.63 -10.62 26.21
C VAL A 637 -9.40 -9.57 25.42
N SER A 638 -10.71 -9.70 25.35
CA SER A 638 -11.62 -8.65 24.87
C SER A 638 -11.95 -7.66 25.97
N PRO A 639 -12.35 -6.41 25.64
CA PRO A 639 -12.81 -5.44 26.63
C PRO A 639 -13.91 -6.01 27.53
N GLY A 640 -13.75 -5.84 28.84
CA GLY A 640 -14.65 -6.39 29.86
C GLY A 640 -14.28 -7.79 30.37
N GLN A 641 -13.23 -8.40 29.84
CA GLN A 641 -12.72 -9.71 30.28
C GLN A 641 -11.51 -9.55 31.19
N SER A 642 -11.16 -10.63 31.91
CA SER A 642 -10.00 -10.67 32.82
C SER A 642 -8.95 -11.64 32.31
N ALA A 643 -7.66 -11.29 32.52
CA ALA A 643 -6.51 -12.16 32.26
C ALA A 643 -5.87 -12.61 33.57
N THR A 644 -5.26 -13.80 33.56
CA THR A 644 -4.50 -14.30 34.71
C THR A 644 -3.10 -14.74 34.29
N PHE A 645 -2.10 -14.42 35.12
CA PHE A 645 -0.71 -14.79 34.94
C PHE A 645 -0.21 -15.52 36.17
N SER A 646 0.51 -16.64 36.01
CA SER A 646 1.20 -17.32 37.08
C SER A 646 2.59 -16.70 37.28
N VAL A 647 2.90 -16.30 38.51
CA VAL A 647 4.22 -15.77 38.86
C VAL A 647 4.89 -16.73 39.80
N THR A 648 6.03 -17.29 39.39
CA THR A 648 6.78 -18.29 40.15
C THR A 648 8.04 -17.67 40.77
N VAL A 649 8.25 -17.88 42.04
CA VAL A 649 9.45 -17.52 42.79
C VAL A 649 10.31 -18.77 43.00
N THR A 650 11.58 -18.68 42.59
CA THR A 650 12.55 -19.79 42.74
C THR A 650 13.72 -19.30 43.61
N PRO A 651 14.01 -19.96 44.74
CA PRO A 651 15.13 -19.60 45.60
C PRO A 651 16.48 -19.91 44.94
N ILE A 652 17.46 -19.04 45.20
CA ILE A 652 18.86 -19.18 44.76
C ILE A 652 19.72 -19.15 46.01
N SER A 653 20.73 -19.97 46.09
CA SER A 653 21.70 -20.02 47.19
C SER A 653 21.09 -20.13 48.61
N GLY A 654 20.01 -20.96 48.73
CA GLY A 654 19.39 -21.21 50.04
C GLY A 654 18.48 -20.10 50.57
N PHE A 655 17.95 -19.26 49.71
CA PHE A 655 17.00 -18.24 50.08
C PHE A 655 15.73 -18.84 50.71
N THR A 656 15.34 -18.33 51.88
CA THR A 656 14.13 -18.71 52.62
C THR A 656 13.23 -17.50 52.97
N GLY A 657 13.57 -16.32 52.46
CA GLY A 657 12.84 -15.08 52.71
C GLY A 657 11.46 -15.06 52.12
N THR A 658 10.62 -14.13 52.56
CA THR A 658 9.31 -13.87 51.95
C THR A 658 9.46 -12.83 50.87
N VAL A 659 8.98 -13.15 49.66
CA VAL A 659 8.93 -12.28 48.47
C VAL A 659 7.54 -11.68 48.35
N SER A 660 7.42 -10.39 48.51
CA SER A 660 6.19 -9.62 48.24
C SER A 660 6.12 -9.28 46.76
N LEU A 661 4.93 -9.46 46.14
CA LEU A 661 4.72 -9.24 44.73
C LEU A 661 3.92 -7.98 44.47
N SER A 662 4.31 -7.22 43.47
CA SER A 662 3.59 -6.06 42.93
C SER A 662 3.63 -6.05 41.43
N VAL A 663 2.68 -5.37 40.80
CA VAL A 663 2.61 -5.19 39.35
C VAL A 663 2.48 -3.72 39.01
N GLY A 664 3.20 -3.30 37.97
CA GLY A 664 3.13 -1.98 37.38
C GLY A 664 3.18 -2.08 35.85
N SER A 665 3.04 -0.96 35.17
CA SER A 665 3.36 -0.79 33.77
C SER A 665 4.20 0.47 33.58
N GLU A 666 4.98 0.54 32.53
CA GLU A 666 5.89 1.66 32.25
C GLU A 666 5.16 3.01 32.15
N SER A 667 3.91 3.00 31.66
CA SER A 667 3.06 4.19 31.47
C SER A 667 1.92 4.34 32.49
N GLY A 668 1.86 3.49 33.52
CA GLY A 668 0.69 3.33 34.39
C GLY A 668 -0.39 2.45 33.71
N PHE A 669 -1.42 2.03 34.47
CA PHE A 669 -2.52 1.27 33.87
C PHE A 669 -3.40 2.19 33.04
N LEU A 670 -3.79 1.72 31.86
CA LEU A 670 -4.74 2.40 30.99
C LEU A 670 -6.10 2.57 31.70
N SER A 671 -6.85 3.58 31.24
CA SER A 671 -8.24 3.75 31.71
C SER A 671 -9.05 2.48 31.44
N GLY A 672 -9.67 1.98 32.50
CA GLY A 672 -10.44 0.74 32.44
C GLY A 672 -9.65 -0.54 32.67
N VAL A 673 -8.33 -0.48 32.83
CA VAL A 673 -7.49 -1.62 33.24
C VAL A 673 -7.14 -1.48 34.70
N THR A 674 -7.36 -2.55 35.50
CA THR A 674 -7.05 -2.57 36.92
C THR A 674 -6.40 -3.89 37.30
N SER A 675 -5.47 -3.85 38.27
CA SER A 675 -4.95 -5.06 38.87
C SER A 675 -5.97 -5.60 39.89
N GLY A 676 -6.34 -6.86 39.72
CA GLY A 676 -7.10 -7.63 40.72
C GLY A 676 -6.20 -8.15 41.85
N GLY A 677 -4.88 -7.91 41.76
CA GLY A 677 -3.88 -8.28 42.75
C GLY A 677 -3.33 -9.68 42.55
N PHE A 678 -2.44 -10.05 43.47
CA PHE A 678 -1.79 -11.35 43.52
C PHE A 678 -2.47 -12.27 44.55
N SER A 679 -2.65 -13.50 44.24
CA SER A 679 -3.16 -14.52 45.19
C SER A 679 -2.26 -15.76 45.19
N PRO A 680 -1.43 -15.96 46.24
CA PRO A 680 -1.16 -15.11 47.38
C PRO A 680 -0.33 -13.85 47.02
N ALA A 681 -0.45 -12.77 47.81
CA ALA A 681 0.27 -11.52 47.58
C ALA A 681 1.78 -11.63 47.90
N SER A 682 2.21 -12.65 48.62
CA SER A 682 3.61 -12.93 48.91
C SER A 682 3.87 -14.45 48.96
N ILE A 683 5.12 -14.81 48.71
CA ILE A 683 5.57 -16.22 48.64
C ILE A 683 6.78 -16.37 49.56
N SER A 684 6.75 -17.34 50.48
CA SER A 684 7.87 -17.61 51.39
C SER A 684 8.73 -18.73 50.80
N GLY A 685 10.00 -18.45 50.56
CA GLY A 685 10.96 -19.38 49.97
C GLY A 685 10.67 -19.63 48.52
N SER A 686 9.85 -20.66 48.17
CA SER A 686 9.51 -21.01 46.81
C SER A 686 8.00 -21.18 46.64
N GLY A 687 7.47 -20.93 45.43
CA GLY A 687 6.07 -21.13 45.14
C GLY A 687 5.58 -20.28 43.96
N SER A 688 4.27 -20.31 43.74
CA SER A 688 3.63 -19.51 42.66
C SER A 688 2.47 -18.69 43.19
N SER A 689 2.22 -17.56 42.58
CA SER A 689 1.09 -16.68 42.80
C SER A 689 0.38 -16.35 41.49
N THR A 690 -0.93 -16.17 41.52
CA THR A 690 -1.72 -15.77 40.37
C THR A 690 -1.98 -14.26 40.38
N LEU A 691 -1.48 -13.54 39.37
CA LEU A 691 -1.85 -12.15 39.11
C LEU A 691 -3.12 -12.15 38.28
N THR A 692 -4.13 -11.39 38.71
CA THR A 692 -5.34 -11.13 37.90
C THR A 692 -5.32 -9.68 37.40
N MET A 693 -5.55 -9.50 36.10
CA MET A 693 -5.75 -8.20 35.45
C MET A 693 -7.16 -8.12 34.92
N ASN A 694 -7.89 -7.06 35.24
CA ASN A 694 -9.27 -6.87 34.83
C ASN A 694 -9.37 -5.73 33.82
N THR A 695 -10.25 -5.90 32.82
CA THR A 695 -10.62 -4.84 31.87
C THR A 695 -12.08 -4.47 32.01
N THR A 696 -12.47 -3.27 31.61
CA THR A 696 -13.87 -2.84 31.51
C THR A 696 -14.33 -2.86 30.06
N THR A 697 -15.63 -2.84 29.81
CA THR A 697 -16.21 -2.76 28.46
C THR A 697 -15.84 -1.46 27.72
N SER A 698 -15.33 -0.46 28.41
CA SER A 698 -14.81 0.79 27.85
C SER A 698 -13.29 0.77 27.65
N THR A 699 -12.59 -0.32 28.00
CA THR A 699 -11.15 -0.44 27.78
C THR A 699 -10.88 -0.51 26.28
N VAL A 700 -9.96 0.32 25.82
CA VAL A 700 -9.57 0.35 24.40
C VAL A 700 -8.61 -0.79 24.07
N PRO A 701 -8.58 -1.30 22.83
CA PRO A 701 -7.59 -2.25 22.37
C PRO A 701 -6.16 -1.70 22.52
N TYR A 702 -5.30 -2.48 23.14
CA TYR A 702 -3.92 -2.08 23.43
C TYR A 702 -3.06 -3.27 23.90
N ALA A 703 -1.77 -3.24 23.60
CA ALA A 703 -0.79 -4.17 24.14
C ALA A 703 -0.10 -3.54 25.37
N LEU A 704 -0.48 -3.96 26.57
CA LEU A 704 0.02 -3.42 27.82
C LEU A 704 1.15 -4.31 28.36
N SER A 705 2.38 -3.79 28.36
CA SER A 705 3.50 -4.43 29.07
C SER A 705 3.34 -4.30 30.57
N LEU A 706 3.36 -5.43 31.26
CA LEU A 706 3.27 -5.53 32.70
C LEU A 706 4.64 -5.88 33.26
N THR A 707 5.12 -5.09 34.23
CA THR A 707 6.31 -5.40 35.01
C THR A 707 5.90 -5.89 36.41
N ILE A 708 6.21 -7.15 36.68
CA ILE A 708 5.96 -7.78 37.98
C ILE A 708 7.25 -7.69 38.80
N THR A 709 7.15 -7.12 39.98
CA THR A 709 8.27 -6.93 40.90
C THR A 709 8.09 -7.80 42.11
N GLY A 710 9.11 -8.61 42.42
CA GLY A 710 9.22 -9.36 43.66
C GLY A 710 10.28 -8.69 44.56
N THR A 711 9.94 -8.43 45.82
CA THR A 711 10.81 -7.78 46.79
C THR A 711 10.89 -8.55 48.07
N SER A 712 12.12 -8.80 48.58
CA SER A 712 12.40 -9.39 49.90
C SER A 712 13.54 -8.61 50.59
N GLY A 713 13.22 -7.80 51.57
CA GLY A 713 14.16 -6.86 52.16
C GLY A 713 14.70 -5.87 51.14
N SER A 714 16.01 -5.84 50.93
CA SER A 714 16.64 -4.99 49.90
C SER A 714 16.82 -5.67 48.54
N VAL A 715 16.46 -6.95 48.40
CA VAL A 715 16.60 -7.71 47.14
C VAL A 715 15.32 -7.54 46.35
N THR A 716 15.46 -7.15 45.06
CA THR A 716 14.35 -6.92 44.17
C THR A 716 14.66 -7.53 42.79
N HIS A 717 13.70 -8.32 42.27
CA HIS A 717 13.75 -8.86 40.89
C HIS A 717 12.47 -8.56 40.13
N THR A 718 12.56 -8.50 38.81
CA THR A 718 11.43 -8.22 37.93
C THR A 718 11.23 -9.32 36.91
N ALA A 719 9.97 -9.52 36.51
CA ALA A 719 9.58 -10.35 35.36
C ALA A 719 8.55 -9.56 34.52
N SER A 720 8.63 -9.68 33.22
CA SER A 720 7.72 -9.00 32.30
C SER A 720 6.72 -9.98 31.66
N THR A 721 5.50 -9.50 31.42
CA THR A 721 4.48 -10.19 30.62
C THR A 721 3.62 -9.14 29.90
N THR A 722 2.79 -9.58 28.93
CA THR A 722 1.98 -8.66 28.14
C THR A 722 0.49 -9.00 28.27
N LEU A 723 -0.34 -8.00 28.55
CA LEU A 723 -1.78 -8.08 28.42
C LEU A 723 -2.18 -7.46 27.07
N LEU A 724 -2.64 -8.29 26.13
CA LEU A 724 -3.11 -7.86 24.82
C LEU A 724 -4.65 -7.76 24.83
N ILE A 725 -5.18 -6.56 24.66
CA ILE A 725 -6.62 -6.30 24.61
C ILE A 725 -7.01 -6.14 23.14
N THR A 726 -7.90 -7.01 22.63
CA THR A 726 -8.31 -7.07 21.23
C THR A 726 -9.81 -6.88 21.08
N LEU A 727 -10.26 -6.47 19.90
CA LEU A 727 -11.68 -6.38 19.56
C LEU A 727 -12.31 -7.74 19.25
N ASP A 728 -13.57 -7.93 19.64
CA ASP A 728 -14.38 -9.04 19.13
C ASP A 728 -14.85 -8.74 17.70
N SER A 729 -14.88 -9.78 16.87
CA SER A 729 -15.47 -9.68 15.53
C SER A 729 -16.98 -9.38 15.62
N PRO A 730 -17.58 -8.68 14.64
CA PRO A 730 -19.03 -8.55 14.55
C PRO A 730 -19.72 -9.92 14.57
N ALA A 731 -20.69 -10.10 15.47
CA ALA A 731 -21.29 -11.41 15.75
C ALA A 731 -22.08 -11.99 14.56
N SER A 732 -22.50 -11.14 13.62
CA SER A 732 -23.21 -11.56 12.40
C SER A 732 -23.05 -10.49 11.32
N LEU A 733 -23.24 -10.86 10.07
CA LEU A 733 -23.30 -9.95 8.93
C LEU A 733 -24.53 -10.30 8.09
N THR A 734 -25.31 -9.29 7.74
CA THR A 734 -26.46 -9.42 6.83
C THR A 734 -26.15 -8.68 5.53
N ALA A 735 -26.39 -9.34 4.39
CA ALA A 735 -26.20 -8.78 3.05
C ALA A 735 -27.54 -8.82 2.28
N THR A 736 -28.09 -7.67 1.96
CA THR A 736 -29.39 -7.53 1.26
C THR A 736 -29.14 -7.00 -0.16
N PRO A 737 -29.57 -7.72 -1.22
CA PRO A 737 -29.35 -7.29 -2.59
C PRO A 737 -30.28 -6.13 -2.97
N GLY A 738 -29.72 -5.20 -3.77
CA GLY A 738 -30.43 -4.12 -4.43
C GLY A 738 -30.04 -4.02 -5.91
N SER A 739 -30.48 -2.96 -6.60
CA SER A 739 -30.07 -2.74 -7.99
C SER A 739 -28.67 -2.15 -8.06
N SER A 740 -27.74 -2.91 -8.64
CA SER A 740 -26.30 -2.58 -8.71
C SER A 740 -25.68 -2.23 -7.35
N GLN A 741 -26.23 -2.79 -6.26
CA GLN A 741 -25.76 -2.54 -4.90
C GLN A 741 -26.09 -3.71 -3.96
N VAL A 742 -25.38 -3.77 -2.83
CA VAL A 742 -25.67 -4.64 -1.69
C VAL A 742 -25.67 -3.79 -0.43
N SER A 743 -26.72 -3.87 0.35
CA SER A 743 -26.80 -3.25 1.67
C SER A 743 -26.33 -4.24 2.73
N LEU A 744 -25.33 -3.83 3.53
CA LEU A 744 -24.73 -4.61 4.60
C LEU A 744 -25.12 -4.02 5.95
N SER A 745 -25.34 -4.87 6.94
CA SER A 745 -25.57 -4.46 8.33
C SER A 745 -25.07 -5.53 9.31
N TRP A 746 -24.55 -5.09 10.45
CA TRP A 746 -23.99 -5.93 11.51
C TRP A 746 -24.19 -5.31 12.90
N PRO A 747 -24.13 -6.11 13.98
CA PRO A 747 -24.16 -5.58 15.34
C PRO A 747 -22.81 -4.92 15.70
N ALA A 748 -22.86 -3.91 16.60
CA ALA A 748 -21.67 -3.25 17.09
C ALA A 748 -20.80 -4.20 17.92
N SER A 749 -19.49 -4.15 17.71
CA SER A 749 -18.47 -4.77 18.58
C SER A 749 -18.06 -3.81 19.68
N ILE A 750 -17.90 -4.34 20.90
CA ILE A 750 -17.52 -3.53 22.07
C ILE A 750 -16.12 -2.94 21.86
N GLY A 751 -15.98 -1.65 22.08
CA GLY A 751 -14.72 -0.93 21.94
C GLY A 751 -14.34 -0.55 20.50
N ALA A 752 -15.11 -0.96 19.49
CA ALA A 752 -14.85 -0.58 18.10
C ALA A 752 -15.21 0.90 17.86
N THR A 753 -14.33 1.61 17.13
CA THR A 753 -14.57 2.98 16.65
C THR A 753 -14.95 3.02 15.16
N GLY A 754 -14.77 1.90 14.45
CA GLY A 754 -15.09 1.73 13.03
C GLY A 754 -15.09 0.25 12.64
N TYR A 755 -15.27 -0.02 11.35
CA TYR A 755 -15.32 -1.36 10.79
C TYR A 755 -14.65 -1.40 9.43
N HIS A 756 -14.07 -2.53 9.07
CA HIS A 756 -13.61 -2.79 7.72
C HIS A 756 -14.58 -3.71 7.00
N VAL A 757 -15.17 -3.23 5.93
CA VAL A 757 -16.02 -4.03 5.05
C VAL A 757 -15.16 -4.58 3.92
N LYS A 758 -15.15 -5.89 3.79
CA LYS A 758 -14.33 -6.59 2.81
C LYS A 758 -15.20 -7.39 1.86
N ARG A 759 -14.85 -7.42 0.58
CA ARG A 759 -15.60 -8.08 -0.49
C ARG A 759 -14.75 -9.05 -1.28
N ALA A 760 -15.34 -10.17 -1.69
CA ALA A 760 -14.77 -11.12 -2.64
C ALA A 760 -15.74 -11.44 -3.77
N ALA A 761 -15.22 -11.85 -4.92
CA ALA A 761 -15.98 -12.39 -6.04
C ALA A 761 -16.09 -13.93 -5.97
N VAL A 762 -15.32 -14.57 -5.08
CA VAL A 762 -15.25 -16.02 -4.92
C VAL A 762 -15.62 -16.37 -3.49
N ASP A 763 -16.30 -17.50 -3.31
CA ASP A 763 -16.68 -18.06 -2.01
C ASP A 763 -15.44 -18.34 -1.14
N GLY A 764 -15.42 -17.82 0.09
CA GLY A 764 -14.27 -17.94 0.99
C GLY A 764 -13.10 -16.99 0.74
N GLY A 765 -13.19 -16.07 -0.21
CA GLY A 765 -12.15 -15.07 -0.50
C GLY A 765 -11.24 -15.40 -1.69
N PRO A 766 -10.12 -14.69 -1.90
CA PRO A 766 -9.61 -13.63 -1.00
C PRO A 766 -10.51 -12.39 -0.98
N TYR A 767 -10.59 -11.76 0.20
CA TYR A 767 -11.39 -10.57 0.42
C TYR A 767 -10.54 -9.31 0.25
N ALA A 768 -11.09 -8.31 -0.44
CA ALA A 768 -10.51 -6.97 -0.55
C ALA A 768 -11.35 -5.96 0.23
N SER A 769 -10.71 -5.09 0.97
CA SER A 769 -11.38 -4.00 1.69
C SER A 769 -12.06 -3.05 0.72
N VAL A 770 -13.34 -2.75 0.93
CA VAL A 770 -14.14 -1.88 0.06
C VAL A 770 -14.62 -0.63 0.79
N ALA A 771 -14.69 -0.64 2.13
CA ALA A 771 -15.09 0.52 2.93
C ALA A 771 -14.67 0.38 4.39
N CYS A 772 -14.54 1.55 5.09
CA CYS A 772 -14.24 1.64 6.51
C CYS A 772 -15.27 2.54 7.22
N PRO A 773 -16.54 2.13 7.34
CA PRO A 773 -17.56 2.93 8.00
C PRO A 773 -17.35 2.95 9.53
N THR A 774 -17.70 4.07 10.16
CA THR A 774 -17.88 4.14 11.63
C THR A 774 -19.27 3.64 12.05
N ALA A 775 -20.20 3.54 11.12
CA ALA A 775 -21.53 3.00 11.34
C ALA A 775 -21.52 1.46 11.21
N THR A 776 -22.55 0.83 11.78
CA THR A 776 -22.77 -0.63 11.72
C THR A 776 -23.53 -1.06 10.46
N SER A 777 -23.41 -0.28 9.39
CA SER A 777 -24.01 -0.57 8.09
C SER A 777 -23.24 0.11 6.97
N TYR A 778 -23.32 -0.50 5.78
CA TYR A 778 -22.69 0.03 4.57
C TYR A 778 -23.48 -0.38 3.34
N VAL A 779 -23.52 0.47 2.32
CA VAL A 779 -24.10 0.15 1.02
C VAL A 779 -23.00 0.10 -0.03
N ASP A 780 -22.69 -1.09 -0.48
CA ASP A 780 -21.73 -1.32 -1.57
C ASP A 780 -22.42 -1.10 -2.92
N THR A 781 -21.96 -0.15 -3.69
CA THR A 781 -22.59 0.33 -4.93
C THR A 781 -21.70 0.11 -6.15
N GLY A 782 -22.26 0.28 -7.35
CA GLY A 782 -21.51 0.07 -8.60
C GLY A 782 -21.28 -1.40 -8.93
N LEU A 783 -22.04 -2.29 -8.33
CA LEU A 783 -21.95 -3.73 -8.53
C LEU A 783 -22.62 -4.19 -9.83
N THR A 784 -22.10 -5.26 -10.43
CA THR A 784 -22.71 -5.88 -11.60
C THR A 784 -23.90 -6.69 -11.15
N ASN A 785 -25.09 -6.39 -11.69
CA ASN A 785 -26.30 -7.18 -11.45
C ASN A 785 -26.11 -8.64 -11.93
N ASN A 786 -26.72 -9.56 -11.23
CA ASN A 786 -26.65 -11.02 -11.45
C ASN A 786 -25.28 -11.62 -11.18
N THR A 787 -24.32 -10.89 -10.59
CA THR A 787 -23.05 -11.39 -10.09
C THR A 787 -23.14 -11.54 -8.58
N LYS A 788 -22.81 -12.72 -8.04
CA LYS A 788 -22.81 -12.98 -6.60
C LYS A 788 -21.54 -12.41 -5.97
N TYR A 789 -21.67 -11.64 -4.90
CA TYR A 789 -20.59 -11.10 -4.10
C TYR A 789 -20.65 -11.65 -2.68
N TYR A 790 -19.48 -11.81 -2.07
CA TYR A 790 -19.29 -12.34 -0.74
C TYR A 790 -18.65 -11.27 0.13
N TYR A 791 -19.07 -11.16 1.37
CA TYR A 791 -18.66 -10.12 2.30
C TYR A 791 -18.30 -10.69 3.66
N VAL A 792 -17.31 -10.07 4.28
CA VAL A 792 -16.99 -10.17 5.69
C VAL A 792 -16.75 -8.79 6.26
N VAL A 793 -16.92 -8.61 7.56
CA VAL A 793 -16.68 -7.33 8.26
C VAL A 793 -15.89 -7.61 9.51
N SER A 794 -14.84 -6.83 9.74
CA SER A 794 -14.07 -6.81 10.99
C SER A 794 -14.31 -5.50 11.74
N ALA A 795 -14.20 -5.53 13.05
CA ALA A 795 -14.25 -4.35 13.90
C ALA A 795 -12.86 -3.71 13.98
N ALA A 796 -12.80 -2.39 13.97
CA ALA A 796 -11.56 -1.63 14.00
C ALA A 796 -11.58 -0.57 15.12
N TYR A 797 -10.39 -0.28 15.68
CA TYR A 797 -10.16 0.81 16.61
C TYR A 797 -9.13 1.79 16.02
N THR A 798 -9.49 3.06 15.91
CA THR A 798 -8.69 4.10 15.25
C THR A 798 -8.15 5.17 16.21
N GLY A 799 -8.09 4.90 17.51
CA GLY A 799 -7.68 5.88 18.51
C GLY A 799 -6.45 5.47 19.31
N GLY A 800 -5.38 6.29 19.27
CA GLY A 800 -4.18 6.14 20.11
C GLY A 800 -2.94 5.63 19.38
N ALA A 801 -1.76 5.86 19.95
CA ALA A 801 -0.45 5.61 19.35
C ALA A 801 -0.09 4.12 19.12
N ASP A 802 -0.83 3.19 19.74
CA ASP A 802 -0.65 1.74 19.60
C ASP A 802 -1.96 1.04 19.21
N ALA A 803 -2.87 1.77 18.59
CA ALA A 803 -4.18 1.30 18.23
C ALA A 803 -4.18 0.64 16.86
N GLY A 804 -3.62 -0.52 16.77
CA GLY A 804 -3.76 -1.41 15.62
C GLY A 804 -4.65 -2.59 15.96
N GLY A 805 -5.88 -2.33 16.42
CA GLY A 805 -6.80 -3.42 16.75
C GLY A 805 -7.81 -3.62 15.62
N GLU A 806 -7.57 -4.54 14.70
CA GLU A 806 -8.63 -5.13 13.90
C GLU A 806 -9.01 -6.49 14.49
N SER A 807 -10.30 -6.76 14.60
CA SER A 807 -10.80 -8.08 15.01
C SER A 807 -10.62 -9.11 13.88
N ALA A 808 -10.80 -10.38 14.19
CA ALA A 808 -11.08 -11.37 13.16
C ALA A 808 -12.32 -10.95 12.34
N ASP A 809 -12.41 -11.47 11.13
CA ASP A 809 -13.57 -11.25 10.25
C ASP A 809 -14.84 -11.89 10.84
N SER A 810 -16.00 -11.29 10.58
CA SER A 810 -17.32 -11.88 10.84
C SER A 810 -17.53 -13.16 10.03
N SER A 811 -18.55 -13.92 10.34
CA SER A 811 -19.08 -14.93 9.42
C SER A 811 -19.40 -14.28 8.06
N GLN A 812 -19.14 -15.03 6.98
CA GLN A 812 -19.40 -14.59 5.61
C GLN A 812 -20.90 -14.41 5.35
N ALA A 813 -21.27 -13.31 4.70
CA ALA A 813 -22.57 -13.12 4.07
C ALA A 813 -22.42 -12.98 2.55
N SER A 814 -23.46 -13.27 1.79
CA SER A 814 -23.42 -13.10 0.34
C SER A 814 -24.74 -12.59 -0.22
N ALA A 815 -24.67 -11.82 -1.31
CA ALA A 815 -25.83 -11.32 -2.02
C ALA A 815 -25.55 -11.23 -3.53
N THR A 816 -26.62 -11.33 -4.32
CA THR A 816 -26.57 -11.14 -5.78
C THR A 816 -27.41 -9.92 -6.14
N PRO A 817 -26.82 -8.77 -6.46
CA PRO A 817 -27.55 -7.60 -6.94
C PRO A 817 -28.43 -7.94 -8.14
N GLN A 818 -29.61 -7.36 -8.19
CA GLN A 818 -30.56 -7.59 -9.27
C GLN A 818 -31.02 -6.25 -9.86
N PRO A 819 -31.21 -6.15 -11.20
CA PRO A 819 -31.76 -4.94 -11.77
C PRO A 819 -33.18 -4.72 -11.28
N PRO A 820 -33.71 -3.49 -11.27
CA PRO A 820 -35.11 -3.28 -11.00
C PRO A 820 -35.99 -3.96 -12.06
N PRO A 821 -37.24 -4.32 -11.76
CA PRO A 821 -38.18 -4.75 -12.78
C PRO A 821 -38.25 -3.75 -13.93
N PRO A 822 -38.43 -4.20 -15.19
CA PRO A 822 -38.56 -3.27 -16.32
C PRO A 822 -39.75 -2.32 -16.15
N PRO A 823 -39.80 -1.17 -16.84
CA PRO A 823 -41.02 -0.38 -16.94
C PRO A 823 -42.11 -1.16 -17.66
N ALA A 824 -43.36 -0.85 -17.36
CA ALA A 824 -44.49 -1.46 -18.04
C ALA A 824 -44.43 -1.22 -19.56
N PRO A 825 -44.76 -2.23 -20.42
CA PRO A 825 -44.81 -2.04 -21.84
C PRO A 825 -45.82 -0.95 -22.23
N THR A 826 -45.48 -0.18 -23.25
CA THR A 826 -46.34 0.88 -23.80
C THR A 826 -46.73 0.58 -25.25
N GLY A 827 -47.72 1.31 -25.77
CA GLY A 827 -48.13 1.19 -27.15
C GLY A 827 -48.72 -0.18 -27.50
N LEU A 828 -49.30 -0.90 -26.52
CA LEU A 828 -50.00 -2.15 -26.79
C LEU A 828 -51.13 -1.93 -27.78
N THR A 829 -51.17 -2.73 -28.82
CA THR A 829 -52.22 -2.77 -29.85
C THR A 829 -52.74 -4.18 -30.02
N ALA A 830 -54.03 -4.32 -30.36
CA ALA A 830 -54.66 -5.59 -30.62
C ALA A 830 -55.38 -5.52 -31.96
N THR A 831 -54.94 -6.32 -32.94
CA THR A 831 -55.51 -6.39 -34.29
C THR A 831 -56.30 -7.69 -34.42
N PRO A 832 -57.63 -7.59 -34.64
CA PRO A 832 -58.47 -8.76 -34.75
C PRO A 832 -58.26 -9.48 -36.10
N GLY A 833 -58.33 -10.80 -36.09
CA GLY A 833 -58.36 -11.69 -37.27
C GLY A 833 -59.46 -12.75 -37.10
N ASN A 834 -59.46 -13.74 -37.97
CA ASN A 834 -60.41 -14.85 -37.89
C ASN A 834 -59.93 -15.84 -36.82
N SER A 835 -60.71 -15.92 -35.76
CA SER A 835 -60.45 -16.74 -34.59
C SER A 835 -59.07 -16.49 -33.94
N GLN A 836 -58.51 -15.30 -34.10
CA GLN A 836 -57.20 -14.90 -33.59
C GLN A 836 -57.13 -13.39 -33.37
N ILE A 837 -56.16 -12.97 -32.52
CA ILE A 837 -55.83 -11.57 -32.30
C ILE A 837 -54.30 -11.46 -32.33
N THR A 838 -53.74 -10.55 -33.10
CA THR A 838 -52.34 -10.18 -33.11
C THR A 838 -52.10 -9.01 -32.18
N LEU A 839 -51.24 -9.20 -31.18
CA LEU A 839 -50.82 -8.19 -30.24
C LEU A 839 -49.42 -7.70 -30.60
N ALA A 840 -49.18 -6.40 -30.46
CA ALA A 840 -47.88 -5.78 -30.62
C ALA A 840 -47.72 -4.63 -29.59
N TRP A 841 -46.52 -4.42 -29.11
CA TRP A 841 -46.18 -3.39 -28.14
C TRP A 841 -44.78 -2.86 -28.31
N THR A 842 -44.48 -1.72 -27.66
CA THR A 842 -43.12 -1.15 -27.63
C THR A 842 -42.25 -1.89 -26.62
N ALA A 843 -41.02 -2.17 -26.99
CA ALA A 843 -40.06 -2.84 -26.12
C ALA A 843 -39.82 -2.03 -24.82
N SER A 844 -39.86 -2.71 -23.68
CA SER A 844 -39.51 -2.13 -22.39
C SER A 844 -38.00 -2.25 -22.18
N SER A 845 -37.35 -1.17 -21.76
CA SER A 845 -35.90 -1.16 -21.48
C SER A 845 -35.56 -2.18 -20.38
N GLY A 846 -34.56 -3.02 -20.62
CA GLY A 846 -34.12 -4.04 -19.66
C GLY A 846 -35.00 -5.27 -19.55
N ALA A 847 -36.06 -5.42 -20.37
CA ALA A 847 -36.90 -6.62 -20.44
C ALA A 847 -36.14 -7.76 -21.13
N THR A 848 -36.22 -8.96 -20.61
CA THR A 848 -35.72 -10.20 -21.26
C THR A 848 -36.87 -11.02 -21.88
N SER A 849 -38.07 -10.81 -21.37
CA SER A 849 -39.29 -11.46 -21.90
C SER A 849 -40.53 -10.68 -21.47
N TYR A 850 -41.70 -11.10 -21.96
CA TYR A 850 -43.00 -10.49 -21.64
C TYR A 850 -44.00 -11.57 -21.22
N LYS A 851 -44.99 -11.19 -20.46
CA LYS A 851 -46.18 -12.02 -20.20
C LYS A 851 -47.37 -11.35 -20.85
N VAL A 852 -47.96 -12.04 -21.80
CA VAL A 852 -49.26 -11.63 -22.41
C VAL A 852 -50.38 -12.24 -21.62
N LYS A 853 -51.24 -11.38 -21.11
CA LYS A 853 -52.35 -11.76 -20.26
C LYS A 853 -53.68 -11.38 -20.89
N ARG A 854 -54.69 -12.28 -20.84
CA ARG A 854 -56.00 -12.13 -21.45
C ARG A 854 -57.10 -12.25 -20.40
N ALA A 855 -58.19 -11.50 -20.60
CA ALA A 855 -59.45 -11.61 -19.86
C ALA A 855 -60.64 -11.61 -20.82
N SER A 856 -61.76 -12.13 -20.37
CA SER A 856 -63.06 -12.05 -21.05
C SER A 856 -63.89 -10.84 -20.62
N THR A 857 -63.44 -10.12 -19.58
CA THR A 857 -64.11 -8.92 -19.07
C THR A 857 -63.07 -7.81 -18.93
N SER A 858 -63.49 -6.55 -19.14
CA SER A 858 -62.62 -5.39 -18.94
C SER A 858 -62.18 -5.30 -17.47
N GLY A 859 -60.88 -5.00 -17.22
CA GLY A 859 -60.29 -4.92 -15.92
C GLY A 859 -59.88 -6.26 -15.29
N GLY A 860 -60.11 -7.39 -15.97
CA GLY A 860 -59.70 -8.72 -15.51
C GLY A 860 -60.80 -9.52 -14.82
N PRO A 861 -60.46 -10.61 -14.15
CA PRO A 861 -59.12 -11.10 -13.91
C PRO A 861 -58.42 -11.60 -15.18
N TYR A 862 -57.09 -11.30 -15.29
CA TYR A 862 -56.31 -11.69 -16.42
C TYR A 862 -55.58 -13.03 -16.16
N THR A 863 -55.53 -13.88 -17.21
CA THR A 863 -54.71 -15.09 -17.23
C THR A 863 -53.56 -14.97 -18.23
N THR A 864 -52.39 -15.44 -17.88
CA THR A 864 -51.26 -15.46 -18.85
C THR A 864 -51.54 -16.48 -19.94
N VAL A 865 -51.54 -15.99 -21.20
CA VAL A 865 -51.76 -16.80 -22.40
C VAL A 865 -50.52 -17.03 -23.24
N GLY A 866 -49.42 -16.26 -22.93
CA GLY A 866 -48.14 -16.45 -23.59
C GLY A 866 -47.01 -15.72 -22.85
N SER A 867 -45.75 -16.18 -23.12
CA SER A 867 -44.56 -15.61 -22.54
C SER A 867 -43.49 -15.40 -23.60
N PRO A 868 -43.72 -14.52 -24.61
CA PRO A 868 -42.78 -14.30 -25.70
C PRO A 868 -41.57 -13.48 -25.27
N THR A 869 -40.43 -13.67 -25.98
CA THR A 869 -39.26 -12.80 -25.91
C THR A 869 -39.30 -11.65 -26.92
N SER A 870 -40.24 -11.74 -27.91
CA SER A 870 -40.50 -10.69 -28.89
C SER A 870 -41.54 -9.71 -28.40
N THR A 871 -41.65 -8.59 -29.08
CA THR A 871 -42.66 -7.51 -28.80
C THR A 871 -43.97 -7.72 -29.52
N SER A 872 -44.28 -8.95 -29.92
CA SER A 872 -45.53 -9.35 -30.52
C SER A 872 -45.93 -10.74 -30.10
N TYR A 873 -47.24 -11.01 -30.14
CA TYR A 873 -47.83 -12.30 -29.80
C TYR A 873 -49.11 -12.54 -30.63
N LEU A 874 -49.28 -13.74 -31.14
CA LEU A 874 -50.46 -14.16 -31.82
C LEU A 874 -51.27 -15.08 -30.91
N ASP A 875 -52.42 -14.58 -30.48
CA ASP A 875 -53.38 -15.35 -29.70
C ASP A 875 -54.38 -16.01 -30.66
N THR A 876 -54.46 -17.33 -30.61
CA THR A 876 -55.25 -18.16 -31.54
C THR A 876 -56.31 -18.98 -30.82
N GLY A 877 -57.26 -19.59 -31.57
CA GLY A 877 -58.33 -20.40 -31.02
C GLY A 877 -59.44 -19.58 -30.33
N LEU A 878 -59.53 -18.31 -30.72
CA LEU A 878 -60.53 -17.38 -30.15
C LEU A 878 -61.89 -17.54 -30.83
N THR A 879 -62.95 -17.28 -30.06
CA THR A 879 -64.31 -17.29 -30.60
C THR A 879 -64.59 -15.98 -31.32
N ASN A 880 -64.93 -16.03 -32.57
CA ASN A 880 -65.34 -14.85 -33.34
C ASN A 880 -66.61 -14.21 -32.71
N GLY A 881 -66.65 -12.88 -32.68
CA GLY A 881 -67.73 -12.12 -32.09
C GLY A 881 -67.63 -11.93 -30.56
N THR A 882 -66.63 -12.58 -29.92
CA THR A 882 -66.36 -12.42 -28.47
C THR A 882 -65.27 -11.40 -28.27
N THR A 883 -65.48 -10.38 -27.47
CA THR A 883 -64.44 -9.39 -27.16
C THR A 883 -63.47 -9.94 -26.08
N TYR A 884 -62.17 -9.83 -26.34
CA TYR A 884 -61.12 -10.21 -25.43
C TYR A 884 -60.29 -8.97 -25.03
N TYR A 885 -59.88 -8.92 -23.76
CA TYR A 885 -59.13 -7.82 -23.17
C TYR A 885 -57.72 -8.28 -22.86
N TYR A 886 -56.71 -7.46 -23.16
CA TYR A 886 -55.29 -7.82 -23.03
C TYR A 886 -54.51 -6.77 -22.32
N VAL A 887 -53.58 -7.24 -21.48
CA VAL A 887 -52.51 -6.46 -20.93
C VAL A 887 -51.19 -7.25 -21.09
N VAL A 888 -50.06 -6.54 -21.11
CA VAL A 888 -48.76 -7.15 -21.22
C VAL A 888 -47.84 -6.60 -20.13
N SER A 889 -47.14 -7.45 -19.41
CA SER A 889 -46.06 -7.07 -18.49
C SER A 889 -44.71 -7.48 -19.03
N ALA A 890 -43.65 -6.75 -18.70
CA ALA A 890 -42.29 -7.03 -19.04
C ALA A 890 -41.57 -7.73 -17.86
N VAL A 891 -40.64 -8.62 -18.13
CA VAL A 891 -39.95 -9.45 -17.11
C VAL A 891 -38.46 -9.39 -17.34
N ASN A 892 -37.67 -9.31 -16.25
CA ASN A 892 -36.24 -9.54 -16.20
C ASN A 892 -35.89 -10.32 -14.92
N SER A 893 -34.59 -10.46 -14.61
CA SER A 893 -34.12 -11.12 -13.37
C SER A 893 -34.53 -10.40 -12.07
N GLY A 894 -34.81 -9.10 -12.15
CA GLY A 894 -35.28 -8.29 -11.01
C GLY A 894 -36.78 -8.38 -10.76
N GLY A 895 -37.54 -9.01 -11.69
CA GLY A 895 -38.96 -9.23 -11.51
C GLY A 895 -39.84 -8.87 -12.71
N GLU A 896 -41.15 -8.83 -12.47
CA GLU A 896 -42.19 -8.51 -13.44
C GLU A 896 -42.65 -7.07 -13.25
N SER A 897 -42.82 -6.34 -14.34
CA SER A 897 -43.34 -4.97 -14.35
C SER A 897 -44.83 -4.92 -13.99
N ALA A 898 -45.35 -3.72 -13.74
CA ALA A 898 -46.80 -3.48 -13.84
C ALA A 898 -47.31 -3.86 -15.26
N ASN A 899 -48.63 -4.11 -15.37
CA ASN A 899 -49.26 -4.33 -16.66
C ASN A 899 -49.26 -3.04 -17.51
N SER A 900 -49.26 -3.19 -18.81
CA SER A 900 -49.56 -2.13 -19.78
C SER A 900 -50.97 -1.59 -19.59
N SER A 901 -51.32 -0.51 -20.28
CA SER A 901 -52.70 -0.14 -20.52
C SER A 901 -53.45 -1.28 -21.21
N GLU A 902 -54.73 -1.49 -20.84
CA GLU A 902 -55.60 -2.49 -21.41
C GLU A 902 -55.93 -2.12 -22.87
N VAL A 903 -55.93 -3.10 -23.74
CA VAL A 903 -56.55 -3.02 -25.07
C VAL A 903 -57.53 -4.17 -25.24
N ASN A 904 -58.51 -3.97 -26.14
CA ASN A 904 -59.44 -5.03 -26.48
C ASN A 904 -59.54 -5.21 -28.01
N ALA A 905 -59.94 -6.40 -28.39
CA ALA A 905 -60.31 -6.69 -29.79
C ALA A 905 -61.32 -7.84 -29.85
N THR A 906 -62.09 -7.82 -30.88
CA THR A 906 -63.13 -8.82 -31.16
C THR A 906 -62.74 -9.55 -32.44
N PRO A 907 -62.35 -10.82 -32.42
CA PRO A 907 -62.10 -11.60 -33.61
C PRO A 907 -63.31 -11.65 -34.48
N GLN A 908 -63.13 -11.54 -35.76
CA GLN A 908 -64.23 -11.55 -36.75
C GLN A 908 -63.89 -12.52 -37.90
N SER A 909 -64.91 -13.24 -38.31
CA SER A 909 -64.78 -14.06 -39.52
C SER A 909 -64.60 -13.16 -40.71
N VAL A 910 -63.72 -13.51 -41.58
CA VAL A 910 -63.54 -12.82 -42.84
C VAL A 910 -64.53 -13.40 -43.85
N ALA A 911 -65.17 -12.51 -44.66
CA ALA A 911 -66.02 -12.97 -45.77
C ALA A 911 -65.23 -13.95 -46.69
N PRO A 912 -65.86 -15.00 -47.16
CA PRO A 912 -65.19 -15.99 -47.96
C PRO A 912 -64.72 -15.48 -49.35
N ALA A 913 -63.78 -16.18 -49.96
CA ALA A 913 -63.46 -15.94 -51.37
C ALA A 913 -64.65 -16.36 -52.19
N PRO A 914 -64.82 -15.73 -53.39
CA PRO A 914 -65.89 -16.09 -54.25
C PRO A 914 -65.76 -17.53 -54.81
N PRO A 915 -66.87 -18.25 -55.07
CA PRO A 915 -66.86 -19.48 -55.82
C PRO A 915 -66.26 -19.27 -57.25
N THR A 916 -65.64 -20.34 -57.77
CA THR A 916 -64.99 -20.29 -59.11
C THR A 916 -65.58 -21.25 -60.07
N ALA A 917 -65.16 -21.18 -61.34
CA ALA A 917 -65.54 -22.09 -62.39
C ALA A 917 -67.08 -22.25 -62.61
N LEU A 918 -67.87 -21.14 -62.45
CA LEU A 918 -69.30 -21.16 -62.66
C LEU A 918 -69.60 -21.47 -64.11
N THR A 919 -70.47 -22.43 -64.32
CA THR A 919 -71.05 -22.78 -65.60
C THR A 919 -72.59 -22.74 -65.53
N ALA A 920 -73.20 -22.33 -66.62
CA ALA A 920 -74.69 -22.30 -66.77
C ALA A 920 -75.09 -23.12 -68.01
N LYS A 921 -75.97 -24.12 -67.88
CA LYS A 921 -76.44 -24.96 -69.04
C LYS A 921 -77.92 -25.15 -69.01
N ALA A 922 -78.55 -24.86 -70.14
CA ALA A 922 -80.01 -25.15 -70.35
C ALA A 922 -80.21 -26.65 -70.41
N THR A 923 -80.88 -27.28 -69.54
CA THR A 923 -81.02 -28.76 -69.42
C THR A 923 -82.40 -29.25 -69.76
N ALA A 924 -83.43 -28.46 -69.72
CA ALA A 924 -84.85 -28.72 -70.04
C ALA A 924 -85.58 -27.43 -70.39
N PRO A 925 -86.75 -27.52 -71.00
CA PRO A 925 -87.53 -26.33 -71.19
C PRO A 925 -87.73 -25.51 -69.96
N ARG A 926 -87.42 -24.20 -70.04
CA ARG A 926 -87.57 -23.22 -68.91
C ARG A 926 -86.73 -23.56 -67.65
N LYS A 927 -85.64 -24.32 -67.84
CA LYS A 927 -84.68 -24.70 -66.73
C LYS A 927 -83.23 -24.50 -67.16
N ILE A 928 -82.45 -23.89 -66.19
CA ILE A 928 -80.97 -23.76 -66.34
C ILE A 928 -80.32 -24.36 -65.08
N ASN A 929 -79.33 -25.24 -65.30
CA ASN A 929 -78.46 -25.77 -64.20
C ASN A 929 -77.19 -25.02 -64.14
N LEU A 930 -76.86 -24.61 -62.91
CA LEU A 930 -75.60 -23.98 -62.56
C LEU A 930 -74.71 -24.97 -61.85
N HIS A 931 -73.40 -24.99 -62.19
CA HIS A 931 -72.36 -25.72 -61.44
C HIS A 931 -71.16 -24.82 -61.26
N TRP A 932 -70.56 -24.92 -60.09
CA TRP A 932 -69.39 -24.19 -59.73
C TRP A 932 -68.48 -24.96 -58.80
N SER A 933 -67.19 -24.52 -58.62
CA SER A 933 -66.31 -24.94 -57.54
C SER A 933 -66.59 -24.07 -56.37
N GLN A 934 -66.77 -24.68 -55.19
CA GLN A 934 -67.04 -23.98 -53.98
C GLN A 934 -65.89 -23.09 -53.58
N SER A 935 -66.16 -22.00 -52.90
CA SER A 935 -65.17 -21.15 -52.30
C SER A 935 -64.11 -21.99 -51.48
N PRO A 936 -62.81 -21.76 -51.66
CA PRO A 936 -61.76 -22.42 -50.86
C PRO A 936 -61.73 -21.96 -49.42
N SER A 937 -62.43 -20.92 -49.07
CA SER A 937 -62.50 -20.39 -47.69
C SER A 937 -63.26 -21.33 -46.81
N PRO A 938 -62.76 -21.58 -45.59
CA PRO A 938 -63.42 -22.44 -44.61
C PRO A 938 -64.71 -21.80 -44.08
N GLY A 939 -65.62 -22.65 -43.63
CA GLY A 939 -66.86 -22.23 -42.93
C GLY A 939 -67.96 -21.65 -43.82
N VAL A 940 -67.93 -21.84 -45.13
CA VAL A 940 -69.02 -21.45 -46.01
C VAL A 940 -70.25 -22.27 -45.66
N THR A 941 -71.32 -21.60 -45.27
CA THR A 941 -72.59 -22.23 -44.88
C THR A 941 -73.65 -22.12 -45.96
N GLN A 942 -73.59 -21.09 -46.79
CA GLN A 942 -74.57 -20.81 -47.86
C GLN A 942 -73.94 -20.27 -49.16
N ASN A 943 -74.66 -20.36 -50.25
CA ASN A 943 -74.32 -19.70 -51.48
C ASN A 943 -75.49 -18.77 -51.89
N GLY A 944 -75.15 -17.53 -52.31
CA GLY A 944 -76.08 -16.61 -52.92
C GLY A 944 -76.10 -16.76 -54.48
N ILE A 945 -77.21 -17.01 -55.09
CA ILE A 945 -77.37 -17.10 -56.50
C ILE A 945 -77.92 -15.80 -57.03
N TYR A 946 -77.21 -15.15 -57.85
CA TYR A 946 -77.58 -13.92 -58.57
C TYR A 946 -77.96 -14.19 -59.99
N ARG A 947 -79.09 -13.68 -60.41
CA ARG A 947 -79.55 -13.84 -61.83
C ARG A 947 -79.87 -12.46 -62.39
N ARG A 948 -79.56 -12.26 -63.67
CA ARG A 948 -79.98 -11.09 -64.42
C ARG A 948 -80.35 -11.50 -65.89
N LEU A 949 -81.10 -10.67 -66.55
CA LEU A 949 -81.22 -10.77 -68.03
C LEU A 949 -79.90 -10.31 -68.65
N SER A 950 -79.70 -10.75 -69.96
CA SER A 950 -78.37 -10.43 -70.63
C SER A 950 -78.12 -8.92 -70.74
N ASN A 951 -79.13 -8.09 -70.71
CA ASN A 951 -79.16 -6.63 -70.85
C ASN A 951 -79.45 -5.90 -69.57
N GLY A 952 -79.58 -6.60 -68.40
CA GLY A 952 -79.90 -6.08 -67.07
C GLY A 952 -78.70 -6.08 -66.11
N SER A 953 -78.91 -5.49 -64.97
CA SER A 953 -77.96 -5.54 -63.86
C SER A 953 -78.30 -6.65 -62.87
N TYR A 954 -77.36 -7.13 -62.07
CA TYR A 954 -77.63 -8.01 -60.89
C TYR A 954 -78.44 -7.29 -59.84
N PRO A 955 -79.41 -7.96 -59.22
CA PRO A 955 -80.16 -7.40 -58.09
C PRO A 955 -79.14 -7.22 -56.91
N ALA A 956 -79.54 -6.29 -55.96
CA ALA A 956 -78.76 -6.01 -54.80
C ALA A 956 -78.68 -7.22 -53.80
N THR A 957 -79.74 -8.06 -53.84
CA THR A 957 -79.82 -9.28 -53.05
C THR A 957 -79.81 -10.51 -53.94
N PRO A 958 -79.34 -11.66 -53.46
CA PRO A 958 -79.37 -12.88 -54.28
C PRO A 958 -80.84 -13.24 -54.70
N THR A 959 -80.96 -13.77 -55.89
CA THR A 959 -82.19 -14.29 -56.40
C THR A 959 -82.68 -15.51 -55.61
N ALA A 960 -81.67 -16.30 -55.12
CA ALA A 960 -81.90 -17.38 -54.17
C ALA A 960 -80.69 -17.53 -53.26
N THR A 961 -80.90 -17.88 -51.98
CA THR A 961 -79.92 -18.30 -51.08
C THR A 961 -80.09 -19.77 -50.75
N ILE A 962 -79.02 -20.53 -50.93
CA ILE A 962 -79.09 -21.99 -50.77
C ILE A 962 -78.02 -22.46 -49.80
N SER A 963 -78.10 -23.64 -49.22
CA SER A 963 -77.06 -24.28 -48.42
C SER A 963 -75.72 -24.41 -49.28
N ALA A 964 -74.57 -24.50 -48.68
CA ALA A 964 -73.30 -24.58 -49.32
C ALA A 964 -73.24 -25.85 -50.24
N THR A 965 -73.54 -25.70 -51.50
CA THR A 965 -73.56 -26.70 -52.56
C THR A 965 -72.75 -26.21 -53.70
N THR A 966 -72.51 -27.08 -54.74
CA THR A 966 -71.80 -26.78 -55.95
C THR A 966 -72.69 -26.73 -57.22
N SER A 967 -74.06 -26.77 -56.98
CA SER A 967 -74.99 -26.71 -58.04
C SER A 967 -76.34 -26.09 -57.61
N TYR A 968 -77.07 -25.49 -58.56
CA TYR A 968 -78.41 -24.95 -58.45
C TYR A 968 -79.18 -25.12 -59.71
N ASN A 969 -80.48 -25.47 -59.58
CA ASN A 969 -81.43 -25.59 -60.65
C ASN A 969 -82.35 -24.43 -60.65
N ASP A 970 -82.23 -23.51 -61.60
CA ASP A 970 -83.19 -22.43 -61.78
C ASP A 970 -84.29 -22.86 -62.75
N SER A 971 -85.50 -22.71 -62.34
CA SER A 971 -86.70 -23.12 -63.09
C SER A 971 -87.80 -22.03 -63.22
N GLY A 972 -88.72 -22.20 -64.10
CA GLY A 972 -89.77 -21.23 -64.36
C GLY A 972 -89.39 -20.06 -65.17
N LEU A 973 -88.34 -20.22 -65.93
CA LEU A 973 -87.77 -19.22 -66.83
C LEU A 973 -88.55 -18.99 -68.10
N SER A 974 -88.47 -17.85 -68.74
CA SER A 974 -89.01 -17.55 -70.03
C SER A 974 -88.19 -18.22 -71.15
N SER A 975 -88.85 -19.02 -71.98
CA SER A 975 -88.16 -19.68 -73.14
C SER A 975 -87.52 -18.68 -74.06
N HIS A 976 -86.45 -19.03 -74.67
CA HIS A 976 -85.66 -18.22 -75.66
C HIS A 976 -85.09 -16.90 -75.03
N THR A 977 -85.03 -16.80 -73.67
CA THR A 977 -84.47 -15.66 -72.93
C THR A 977 -83.10 -16.04 -72.41
N THR A 978 -82.12 -15.17 -72.62
CA THR A 978 -80.76 -15.33 -72.08
C THR A 978 -80.67 -14.79 -70.68
N TYR A 979 -80.23 -15.67 -69.72
CA TYR A 979 -79.98 -15.32 -68.33
C TYR A 979 -78.47 -15.48 -68.04
N CYS A 980 -78.00 -14.53 -67.24
CA CYS A 980 -76.64 -14.51 -66.72
C CYS A 980 -76.63 -14.72 -65.23
N TYR A 981 -75.69 -15.51 -64.70
CA TYR A 981 -75.63 -15.85 -63.32
C TYR A 981 -74.30 -15.51 -62.74
N ALA A 982 -74.28 -15.20 -61.47
CA ALA A 982 -73.11 -15.16 -60.57
C ALA A 982 -73.45 -15.81 -59.28
N VAL A 983 -72.45 -16.39 -58.61
CA VAL A 983 -72.61 -17.08 -57.30
C VAL A 983 -71.66 -16.49 -56.32
N THR A 984 -72.15 -16.28 -55.08
CA THR A 984 -71.40 -15.89 -53.92
C THR A 984 -71.31 -17.01 -52.93
N ALA A 985 -70.30 -16.95 -52.05
CA ALA A 985 -70.18 -17.83 -50.86
C ALA A 985 -70.52 -16.96 -49.60
N ILE A 986 -71.19 -17.52 -48.61
CA ILE A 986 -71.55 -16.85 -47.36
C ILE A 986 -71.11 -17.67 -46.21
N ASN A 987 -70.40 -17.04 -45.29
CA ASN A 987 -70.02 -17.58 -43.97
C ASN A 987 -70.43 -16.58 -42.85
N GLY A 988 -69.98 -16.83 -41.60
CA GLY A 988 -70.19 -15.92 -40.45
C GLY A 988 -69.51 -14.55 -40.59
N GLY A 989 -68.58 -14.39 -41.57
CA GLY A 989 -67.95 -13.14 -41.85
C GLY A 989 -68.60 -12.31 -42.96
N GLY A 990 -69.67 -12.78 -43.54
CA GLY A 990 -70.37 -12.08 -44.59
C GLY A 990 -70.40 -12.85 -45.89
N GLU A 991 -70.79 -12.14 -46.97
CA GLU A 991 -70.95 -12.59 -48.30
C GLU A 991 -69.75 -12.24 -49.15
N SER A 992 -69.22 -13.15 -49.92
CA SER A 992 -68.10 -12.94 -50.84
C SER A 992 -68.47 -11.97 -51.98
N ALA A 993 -67.44 -11.51 -52.73
CA ALA A 993 -67.62 -10.98 -54.03
C ALA A 993 -68.31 -12.02 -54.96
N LYS A 994 -68.95 -11.60 -56.03
CA LYS A 994 -69.61 -12.48 -57.05
C LYS A 994 -68.48 -13.27 -57.78
N SER A 995 -68.74 -14.49 -58.14
CA SER A 995 -68.00 -15.31 -59.07
C SER A 995 -67.90 -14.63 -60.44
N SER A 996 -67.03 -15.15 -61.33
CA SER A 996 -67.14 -14.88 -62.75
C SER A 996 -68.57 -15.22 -63.23
N GLU A 997 -69.04 -14.50 -64.23
CA GLU A 997 -70.39 -14.66 -64.78
C GLU A 997 -70.49 -15.86 -65.79
N ALA A 998 -71.54 -16.54 -65.78
CA ALA A 998 -71.90 -17.50 -66.76
C ALA A 998 -73.33 -17.23 -67.36
N CYS A 999 -73.45 -17.14 -68.67
CA CYS A 999 -74.70 -16.87 -69.41
C CYS A 999 -75.10 -18.05 -70.25
N THR A 1000 -76.38 -18.30 -70.33
CA THR A 1000 -77.03 -19.24 -71.28
C THR A 1000 -78.44 -18.94 -71.58
N THR A 1001 -78.99 -19.35 -72.72
CA THR A 1001 -80.35 -19.13 -73.14
C THR A 1001 -81.28 -20.28 -72.77
N ALA A 1002 -82.34 -20.01 -72.02
CA ALA A 1002 -83.28 -21.00 -71.61
C ALA A 1002 -84.00 -21.61 -72.80
N LYS A 1003 -84.14 -22.95 -72.83
CA LYS A 1003 -84.79 -23.68 -73.88
C LYS A 1003 -86.33 -23.47 -73.91
#